data_4e20bcc4e37e9856fed284f3f376efa6
#
_entry.id   4e20bcc4e37e9856fed284f3f376efa6
#
_cell.length_a   1.000
_cell.length_b   1.000
_cell.length_c   1.000
_cell.angle_alpha   90.00
_cell.angle_beta   90.00
_cell.angle_gamma   90.00
#
_symmetry.space_group_name_H-M   'P 1'
#
loop_
_entity.id
_entity.type
_entity.pdbx_description
1 polymer ?
#
loop_
_entity_poly.entity_id
_entity_poly.type
_entity_poly.pdbx_seq_one_letter_code
_entity_poly.pdbx_strand_id
1 'polypeptide(L)'
;IKRMYYGRRSLSFLQKARGINVQSNADKAQIIAMLKEAADELRKVTEGSNVIDEKTAIESLISTKMQQEFAKQNELNELHEKARKVSGSEALSYQSHIAKLKRQINFIKRERESTERKLYALTERLDTSKLIGQTIETINNLVNRIDDMSSKDVSKEIIKIMMAYSDFDASIRRFLVGDIPWSHWLLPLLNWGGLIFLTYLVLFSFNILIFKQWAHNEKLIYPLAELPEHLAGFSSGEHDSTNILPPLFHNGLFWAGLAISASFLGWNMFCYTDIVPGLVPLNFKNYWKPFIEQSIFSGLLPTARSEIFFTMIGLSFLIPKNISFSLWFFSLLYMLELLILVWTGHGVNESSFETEWWTILNFRTSQGGGALLVFSSVILWKCRHYLTSCFMPSSLKNLERDEQIELRIASAVFIASSIGVIILLWKGMGANIWYTLFVCFFLLLLTIGLIRAVTEGGLLGFQAWAGPFHFIRNVLGMNKTWTSPTLFAPLMVYYGVLFLDIKAFIAPAIANAIKIRNDLRIRRLSFHLSLLAAIVLAMLVGVFGEIMMSYANGADEMNSWFHTSLPNVAGFGHIVSLIKNPPASDPVQIGWIAAGAIAMACLIYFRQFFFWLPHPIGMIMLVNPIMIVYWFSIFLGWLFKTLVTKYGNKEVYAKVRGLFLGVIVGELIIVVMAMIISTMLDIHIPIDLNRNAQ
;
A
#
# COMPACT_ATOMS: atom_id res chain seq x y z
N ILE A 1 -2.91 -18.61 18.70
CA ILE A 1 -4.19 -19.36 18.74
C ILE A 1 -4.26 -20.23 20.00
N LYS A 2 -3.28 -21.13 20.28
CA LYS A 2 -3.26 -21.93 21.52
C LYS A 2 -3.25 -21.04 22.79
N ARG A 3 -2.44 -19.96 22.82
CA ARG A 3 -2.37 -19.00 23.92
C ARG A 3 -3.72 -18.29 24.16
N MET A 4 -4.40 -17.84 23.11
CA MET A 4 -5.77 -17.28 23.16
C MET A 4 -6.80 -18.30 23.64
N TYR A 5 -6.73 -19.53 23.14
CA TYR A 5 -7.68 -20.58 23.48
C TYR A 5 -7.65 -20.94 24.97
N TYR A 6 -6.44 -21.13 25.53
CA TYR A 6 -6.28 -21.46 26.94
C TYR A 6 -6.56 -20.30 27.90
N GLY A 7 -6.17 -19.09 27.50
CA GLY A 7 -6.51 -17.88 28.25
C GLY A 7 -8.01 -17.61 28.29
N ARG A 8 -8.74 -17.77 27.16
CA ARG A 8 -10.20 -17.68 27.12
C ARG A 8 -10.88 -18.75 27.98
N ARG A 9 -10.33 -19.96 28.01
CA ARG A 9 -10.88 -21.08 28.78
C ARG A 9 -10.73 -20.85 30.29
N SER A 10 -9.56 -20.46 30.78
CA SER A 10 -9.36 -20.10 32.19
C SER A 10 -10.22 -18.92 32.64
N LEU A 11 -10.41 -17.90 31.78
CA LEU A 11 -11.32 -16.79 32.08
C LEU A 11 -12.79 -17.20 32.04
N SER A 12 -13.18 -18.15 31.17
CA SER A 12 -14.54 -18.70 31.18
C SER A 12 -14.86 -19.45 32.47
N PHE A 13 -13.90 -20.11 33.09
CA PHE A 13 -14.03 -20.73 34.39
C PHE A 13 -14.22 -19.70 35.49
N LEU A 14 -13.43 -18.62 35.50
CA LEU A 14 -13.57 -17.50 36.46
C LEU A 14 -14.88 -16.75 36.28
N GLN A 15 -15.35 -16.55 35.05
CA GLN A 15 -16.65 -15.94 34.76
C GLN A 15 -17.82 -16.81 35.20
N LYS A 16 -17.73 -18.12 35.01
CA LYS A 16 -18.71 -19.10 35.55
C LYS A 16 -18.73 -19.06 37.08
N ALA A 17 -17.54 -19.03 37.70
CA ALA A 17 -17.42 -18.92 39.15
C ALA A 17 -18.03 -17.63 39.70
N ARG A 18 -17.97 -16.49 38.96
CA ARG A 18 -18.61 -15.23 39.30
C ARG A 18 -20.17 -15.31 39.32
N GLY A 19 -20.73 -16.14 38.41
CA GLY A 19 -22.19 -16.31 38.30
C GLY A 19 -22.79 -17.17 39.44
N ILE A 20 -21.95 -17.82 40.26
CA ILE A 20 -22.38 -18.65 41.36
C ILE A 20 -22.56 -17.77 42.62
N ASN A 21 -23.79 -17.64 43.06
CA ASN A 21 -24.10 -16.91 44.31
C ASN A 21 -23.77 -17.82 45.48
N VAL A 22 -22.61 -17.65 46.11
CA VAL A 22 -22.10 -18.52 47.18
C VAL A 22 -22.92 -18.27 48.46
N GLN A 23 -23.95 -19.07 48.63
CA GLN A 23 -24.81 -19.05 49.84
C GLN A 23 -24.59 -20.30 50.73
N SER A 24 -23.97 -21.34 50.20
CA SER A 24 -23.79 -22.60 50.91
C SER A 24 -22.36 -23.17 50.77
N ASN A 25 -22.00 -24.12 51.64
CA ASN A 25 -20.74 -24.86 51.52
C ASN A 25 -20.70 -25.74 50.27
N ALA A 26 -21.85 -26.09 49.70
CA ALA A 26 -21.92 -26.84 48.44
C ALA A 26 -21.47 -25.97 47.25
N ASP A 27 -21.87 -24.71 47.23
CA ASP A 27 -21.44 -23.75 46.19
C ASP A 27 -19.94 -23.48 46.26
N LYS A 28 -19.37 -23.43 47.48
CA LYS A 28 -17.93 -23.32 47.71
C LYS A 28 -17.19 -24.50 47.14
N ALA A 29 -17.65 -25.74 47.41
CA ALA A 29 -17.06 -26.95 46.91
C ALA A 29 -17.10 -27.02 45.37
N GLN A 30 -18.19 -26.54 44.76
CA GLN A 30 -18.31 -26.47 43.30
C GLN A 30 -17.28 -25.50 42.68
N ILE A 31 -17.04 -24.35 43.29
CA ILE A 31 -16.02 -23.38 42.80
C ILE A 31 -14.62 -23.99 42.92
N ILE A 32 -14.30 -24.66 44.02
CA ILE A 32 -13.02 -25.35 44.24
C ILE A 32 -12.82 -26.43 43.17
N ALA A 33 -13.84 -27.21 42.87
CA ALA A 33 -13.79 -28.26 41.85
C ALA A 33 -13.50 -27.66 40.45
N MET A 34 -14.18 -26.59 40.09
CA MET A 34 -13.97 -25.89 38.81
C MET A 34 -12.56 -25.29 38.69
N LEU A 35 -12.02 -24.72 39.77
CA LEU A 35 -10.66 -24.17 39.77
C LEU A 35 -9.60 -25.29 39.67
N LYS A 36 -9.78 -26.41 40.34
CA LYS A 36 -8.91 -27.59 40.21
C LYS A 36 -8.93 -28.17 38.80
N GLU A 37 -10.11 -28.31 38.21
CA GLU A 37 -10.27 -28.73 36.81
C GLU A 37 -9.53 -27.82 35.84
N ALA A 38 -9.62 -26.51 36.02
CA ALA A 38 -8.90 -25.52 35.21
C ALA A 38 -7.38 -25.64 35.39
N ALA A 39 -6.87 -25.85 36.59
CA ALA A 39 -5.46 -26.07 36.86
C ALA A 39 -4.95 -27.39 36.22
N ASP A 40 -5.71 -28.49 36.28
CA ASP A 40 -5.36 -29.75 35.65
C ASP A 40 -5.37 -29.68 34.13
N GLU A 41 -6.33 -28.98 33.54
CA GLU A 41 -6.30 -28.72 32.06
C GLU A 41 -5.07 -27.91 31.65
N LEU A 42 -4.68 -26.90 32.41
CA LEU A 42 -3.47 -26.12 32.15
C LEU A 42 -2.19 -26.96 32.32
N ARG A 43 -2.16 -27.88 33.30
CA ARG A 43 -1.03 -28.79 33.55
C ARG A 43 -0.83 -29.78 32.38
N LYS A 44 -1.89 -30.34 31.82
CA LYS A 44 -1.82 -31.20 30.62
C LYS A 44 -1.20 -30.53 29.40
N VAL A 45 -1.22 -29.22 29.33
CA VAL A 45 -0.61 -28.45 28.24
C VAL A 45 0.90 -28.30 28.40
N THR A 46 1.39 -28.32 29.65
CA THR A 46 2.82 -28.17 29.97
C THR A 46 3.59 -29.49 30.04
N GLU A 47 2.92 -30.62 30.23
CA GLU A 47 3.50 -31.94 30.42
C GLU A 47 3.92 -32.67 29.12
N GLY A 48 4.58 -32.00 28.17
CA GLY A 48 4.89 -32.67 26.90
C GLY A 48 6.16 -32.29 26.16
N SER A 49 7.07 -31.49 26.70
CA SER A 49 8.23 -31.10 25.89
C SER A 49 9.49 -30.77 26.71
N ASN A 50 10.59 -31.43 26.38
CA ASN A 50 11.96 -31.04 26.69
C ASN A 50 12.37 -29.76 25.92
N VAL A 51 11.62 -28.67 26.10
CA VAL A 51 11.79 -27.41 25.35
C VAL A 51 13.12 -26.74 25.64
N ILE A 52 13.70 -26.95 26.84
CA ILE A 52 14.97 -26.37 27.26
C ILE A 52 16.14 -27.01 26.50
N ASP A 53 16.17 -28.33 26.40
CA ASP A 53 17.23 -29.07 25.69
C ASP A 53 17.15 -28.79 24.18
N GLU A 54 15.94 -28.72 23.63
CA GLU A 54 15.71 -28.37 22.23
C GLU A 54 16.17 -26.92 21.91
N LYS A 55 15.93 -25.98 22.83
CA LYS A 55 16.41 -24.57 22.70
C LYS A 55 17.92 -24.53 22.66
N THR A 56 18.61 -25.19 23.60
CA THR A 56 20.07 -25.23 23.67
C THR A 56 20.69 -25.86 22.42
N ALA A 57 20.09 -26.91 21.89
CA ALA A 57 20.51 -27.53 20.63
C ALA A 57 20.37 -26.61 19.44
N ILE A 58 19.29 -25.83 19.35
CA ILE A 58 19.06 -24.88 18.26
C ILE A 58 20.02 -23.67 18.38
N GLU A 59 20.29 -23.16 19.56
CA GLU A 59 21.29 -22.10 19.79
C GLU A 59 22.70 -22.51 19.35
N SER A 60 23.10 -23.74 19.64
CA SER A 60 24.38 -24.28 19.18
C SER A 60 24.44 -24.41 17.65
N LEU A 61 23.34 -24.82 17.02
CA LEU A 61 23.24 -24.94 15.57
C LEU A 61 23.32 -23.58 14.88
N ILE A 62 22.69 -22.53 15.44
CA ILE A 62 22.78 -21.15 14.93
C ILE A 62 24.23 -20.66 15.01
N SER A 63 24.90 -20.87 16.14
CA SER A 63 26.32 -20.50 16.32
C SER A 63 27.21 -21.17 15.28
N THR A 64 27.02 -22.46 15.02
CA THR A 64 27.79 -23.21 14.00
C THR A 64 27.53 -22.64 12.60
N LYS A 65 26.27 -22.31 12.25
CA LYS A 65 25.94 -21.75 10.94
C LYS A 65 26.51 -20.32 10.78
N MET A 66 26.53 -19.51 11.81
CA MET A 66 27.19 -18.19 11.81
C MET A 66 28.70 -18.32 11.55
N GLN A 67 29.38 -19.27 12.15
CA GLN A 67 30.80 -19.51 11.91
C GLN A 67 31.06 -19.96 10.45
N GLN A 68 30.20 -20.84 9.91
CA GLN A 68 30.28 -21.28 8.50
C GLN A 68 30.04 -20.12 7.53
N GLU A 69 29.05 -19.26 7.80
CA GLU A 69 28.75 -18.09 6.97
C GLU A 69 29.95 -17.12 6.99
N PHE A 70 30.54 -16.86 8.15
CA PHE A 70 31.70 -15.99 8.29
C PHE A 70 32.95 -16.53 7.58
N ALA A 71 33.21 -17.83 7.71
CA ALA A 71 34.35 -18.48 7.02
C ALA A 71 34.20 -18.36 5.49
N LYS A 72 32.99 -18.60 4.96
CA LYS A 72 32.71 -18.49 3.52
C LYS A 72 32.75 -17.03 3.03
N GLN A 73 32.36 -16.08 3.87
CA GLN A 73 32.48 -14.66 3.54
C GLN A 73 33.94 -14.20 3.44
N ASN A 74 34.82 -14.70 4.30
CA ASN A 74 36.25 -14.43 4.22
C ASN A 74 36.87 -15.04 2.95
N GLU A 75 36.52 -16.28 2.61
CA GLU A 75 36.92 -16.93 1.36
C GLU A 75 36.47 -16.13 0.13
N LEU A 76 35.26 -15.56 0.16
CA LEU A 76 34.73 -14.71 -0.88
C LEU A 76 35.53 -13.40 -1.02
N ASN A 77 35.89 -12.79 0.09
CA ASN A 77 36.69 -11.55 0.09
C ASN A 77 38.10 -11.78 -0.47
N GLU A 78 38.75 -12.89 -0.13
CA GLU A 78 40.03 -13.27 -0.70
C GLU A 78 39.96 -13.53 -2.21
N LEU A 79 38.90 -14.21 -2.68
CA LEU A 79 38.68 -14.45 -4.10
C LEU A 79 38.42 -13.16 -4.88
N HIS A 80 37.73 -12.19 -4.28
CA HIS A 80 37.54 -10.87 -4.87
C HIS A 80 38.85 -10.10 -5.01
N GLU A 81 39.76 -10.20 -4.03
CA GLU A 81 41.08 -9.59 -4.13
C GLU A 81 41.96 -10.24 -5.21
N LYS A 82 41.91 -11.57 -5.32
CA LYS A 82 42.62 -12.31 -6.36
C LYS A 82 42.07 -11.98 -7.76
N ALA A 83 40.75 -11.92 -7.90
CA ALA A 83 40.12 -11.58 -9.17
C ALA A 83 40.39 -10.15 -9.65
N ARG A 84 40.67 -9.21 -8.76
CA ARG A 84 41.11 -7.84 -9.15
C ARG A 84 42.50 -7.75 -9.76
N LYS A 85 43.34 -8.74 -9.53
CA LYS A 85 44.76 -8.75 -9.97
C LYS A 85 44.99 -9.48 -11.31
N VAL A 86 43.94 -10.08 -11.87
CA VAL A 86 44.03 -10.96 -13.04
C VAL A 86 43.12 -10.47 -14.14
N SER A 87 43.57 -10.58 -15.44
CA SER A 87 42.80 -10.19 -16.62
C SER A 87 42.71 -11.35 -17.63
N GLY A 88 41.66 -11.40 -18.44
CA GLY A 88 41.48 -12.40 -19.48
C GLY A 88 40.65 -13.63 -19.05
N SER A 89 40.95 -14.80 -19.61
CA SER A 89 40.20 -16.05 -19.38
C SER A 89 40.23 -16.52 -17.91
N GLU A 90 41.29 -16.21 -17.18
CA GLU A 90 41.39 -16.53 -15.75
C GLU A 90 40.42 -15.72 -14.89
N ALA A 91 40.12 -14.48 -15.28
CA ALA A 91 39.14 -13.65 -14.59
C ALA A 91 37.72 -14.26 -14.67
N LEU A 92 37.36 -14.88 -15.77
CA LEU A 92 36.08 -15.61 -15.93
C LEU A 92 35.98 -16.82 -15.00
N SER A 93 37.08 -17.54 -14.78
CA SER A 93 37.14 -18.66 -13.83
C SER A 93 36.88 -18.17 -12.40
N TYR A 94 37.51 -17.07 -11.99
CA TYR A 94 37.25 -16.48 -10.66
C TYR A 94 35.84 -15.99 -10.51
N GLN A 95 35.22 -15.39 -11.52
CA GLN A 95 33.82 -14.96 -11.47
C GLN A 95 32.86 -16.15 -11.26
N SER A 96 33.12 -17.29 -11.92
CA SER A 96 32.30 -18.49 -11.72
C SER A 96 32.40 -19.02 -10.29
N HIS A 97 33.61 -19.03 -9.72
CA HIS A 97 33.83 -19.41 -8.32
C HIS A 97 33.16 -18.44 -7.32
N ILE A 98 33.25 -17.14 -7.55
CA ILE A 98 32.60 -16.10 -6.76
C ILE A 98 31.07 -16.29 -6.78
N ALA A 99 30.49 -16.57 -7.96
CA ALA A 99 29.06 -16.83 -8.08
C ALA A 99 28.62 -18.09 -7.31
N LYS A 100 29.43 -19.16 -7.37
CA LYS A 100 29.16 -20.40 -6.62
C LYS A 100 29.23 -20.16 -5.10
N LEU A 101 30.22 -19.41 -4.64
CA LEU A 101 30.42 -19.10 -3.23
C LEU A 101 29.28 -18.20 -2.69
N LYS A 102 28.86 -17.21 -3.47
CA LYS A 102 27.69 -16.38 -3.13
C LYS A 102 26.41 -17.20 -2.95
N ARG A 103 26.19 -18.20 -3.83
CA ARG A 103 25.05 -19.12 -3.70
C ARG A 103 25.14 -19.94 -2.40
N GLN A 104 26.32 -20.44 -2.04
CA GLN A 104 26.53 -21.16 -0.79
C GLN A 104 26.29 -20.28 0.45
N ILE A 105 26.80 -19.07 0.45
CA ILE A 105 26.56 -18.10 1.53
C ILE A 105 25.06 -17.81 1.70
N ASN A 106 24.37 -17.54 0.60
CA ASN A 106 22.93 -17.28 0.62
C ASN A 106 22.13 -18.51 1.10
N PHE A 107 22.57 -19.73 0.78
CA PHE A 107 21.95 -20.95 1.28
C PHE A 107 22.14 -21.08 2.81
N ILE A 108 23.37 -20.93 3.31
CA ILE A 108 23.67 -21.00 4.75
C ILE A 108 22.90 -19.91 5.52
N LYS A 109 22.83 -18.70 4.96
CA LYS A 109 22.07 -17.59 5.52
C LYS A 109 20.57 -17.90 5.67
N ARG A 110 19.96 -18.44 4.61
CA ARG A 110 18.54 -18.86 4.64
C ARG A 110 18.28 -19.95 5.67
N GLU A 111 19.17 -20.94 5.76
CA GLU A 111 19.05 -21.98 6.77
C GLU A 111 19.22 -21.44 8.20
N ARG A 112 20.14 -20.48 8.41
CA ARG A 112 20.27 -19.78 9.69
C ARG A 112 19.01 -19.02 10.07
N GLU A 113 18.47 -18.22 9.16
CA GLU A 113 17.23 -17.46 9.38
C GLU A 113 16.03 -18.37 9.67
N SER A 114 15.95 -19.53 8.99
CA SER A 114 14.93 -20.55 9.28
C SER A 114 15.08 -21.13 10.70
N THR A 115 16.33 -21.36 11.13
CA THR A 115 16.64 -21.89 12.45
C THR A 115 16.40 -20.85 13.56
N GLU A 116 16.68 -19.57 13.29
CA GLU A 116 16.36 -18.45 14.19
C GLU A 116 14.84 -18.29 14.41
N ARG A 117 14.04 -18.49 13.35
CA ARG A 117 12.56 -18.52 13.50
C ARG A 117 12.09 -19.67 14.40
N LYS A 118 12.72 -20.84 14.30
CA LYS A 118 12.41 -21.96 15.21
C LYS A 118 12.79 -21.64 16.65
N LEU A 119 13.93 -20.99 16.85
CA LEU A 119 14.37 -20.55 18.19
C LEU A 119 13.39 -19.54 18.78
N TYR A 120 12.94 -18.58 17.99
CA TYR A 120 11.94 -17.61 18.41
C TYR A 120 10.64 -18.28 18.86
N ALA A 121 10.11 -19.21 18.04
CA ALA A 121 8.91 -19.97 18.38
C ALA A 121 9.07 -20.85 19.65
N LEU A 122 10.26 -21.40 19.87
CA LEU A 122 10.58 -22.17 21.10
C LEU A 122 10.70 -21.28 22.33
N THR A 123 11.31 -20.11 22.18
CA THR A 123 11.41 -19.12 23.26
C THR A 123 10.02 -18.65 23.69
N GLU A 124 9.15 -18.39 22.73
CA GLU A 124 7.75 -18.04 22.99
C GLU A 124 6.99 -19.18 23.70
N ARG A 125 7.25 -20.46 23.34
CA ARG A 125 6.70 -21.63 24.06
C ARG A 125 7.19 -21.69 25.50
N LEU A 126 8.47 -21.40 25.76
CA LEU A 126 9.08 -21.40 27.09
C LEU A 126 8.47 -20.33 27.99
N ASP A 127 8.32 -19.12 27.47
CA ASP A 127 7.69 -18.00 28.20
C ASP A 127 6.20 -18.29 28.48
N THR A 128 5.51 -18.95 27.53
CA THR A 128 4.14 -19.41 27.73
C THR A 128 4.05 -20.46 28.81
N SER A 129 4.98 -21.43 28.84
CA SER A 129 5.02 -22.47 29.86
C SER A 129 5.29 -21.91 31.26
N LYS A 130 6.20 -20.93 31.38
CA LYS A 130 6.44 -20.23 32.66
C LYS A 130 5.20 -19.48 33.14
N LEU A 131 4.50 -18.77 32.23
CA LEU A 131 3.29 -18.04 32.55
C LEU A 131 2.17 -18.98 32.98
N ILE A 132 2.02 -20.13 32.31
CA ILE A 132 1.06 -21.19 32.69
C ILE A 132 1.40 -21.75 34.08
N GLY A 133 2.69 -22.01 34.35
CA GLY A 133 3.16 -22.45 35.68
C GLY A 133 2.79 -21.46 36.78
N GLN A 134 3.06 -20.18 36.60
CA GLN A 134 2.67 -19.12 37.53
C GLN A 134 1.15 -19.02 37.71
N THR A 135 0.37 -19.22 36.64
CA THR A 135 -1.07 -19.22 36.70
C THR A 135 -1.61 -20.41 37.49
N ILE A 136 -1.03 -21.61 37.29
CA ILE A 136 -1.39 -22.82 38.07
C ILE A 136 -1.07 -22.60 39.55
N GLU A 137 0.08 -22.06 39.88
CA GLU A 137 0.47 -21.73 41.25
C GLU A 137 -0.52 -20.75 41.89
N THR A 138 -0.89 -19.69 41.16
CA THR A 138 -1.87 -18.73 41.61
C THR A 138 -3.24 -19.37 41.86
N ILE A 139 -3.70 -20.25 40.95
CA ILE A 139 -4.96 -21.00 41.13
C ILE A 139 -4.90 -21.90 42.34
N ASN A 140 -3.80 -22.62 42.56
CA ASN A 140 -3.64 -23.49 43.72
C ASN A 140 -3.62 -22.69 45.04
N ASN A 141 -2.90 -21.57 45.07
CA ASN A 141 -2.90 -20.66 46.23
C ASN A 141 -4.32 -20.11 46.50
N LEU A 142 -5.07 -19.85 45.45
CA LEU A 142 -6.44 -19.39 45.54
C LEU A 142 -7.35 -20.49 46.12
N VAL A 143 -7.24 -21.71 45.62
CA VAL A 143 -7.98 -22.89 46.12
C VAL A 143 -7.74 -23.09 47.60
N ASN A 144 -6.49 -23.04 48.06
CA ASN A 144 -6.12 -23.18 49.46
C ASN A 144 -6.72 -22.04 50.32
N ARG A 145 -6.65 -20.81 49.86
CA ARG A 145 -7.25 -19.66 50.54
C ARG A 145 -8.79 -19.72 50.62
N ILE A 146 -9.45 -20.15 49.55
CA ILE A 146 -10.88 -20.32 49.50
C ILE A 146 -11.33 -21.44 50.45
N ASP A 147 -10.53 -22.47 50.62
CA ASP A 147 -10.83 -23.58 51.53
C ASP A 147 -10.89 -23.15 53.00
N ASP A 148 -10.06 -22.17 53.38
CA ASP A 148 -10.01 -21.63 54.74
C ASP A 148 -11.03 -20.48 54.99
N MET A 149 -11.72 -19.98 53.96
CA MET A 149 -12.61 -18.84 54.06
C MET A 149 -14.08 -19.20 54.32
N SER A 150 -14.82 -18.28 54.99
CA SER A 150 -16.27 -18.43 55.10
C SER A 150 -16.94 -18.20 53.71
N SER A 151 -18.09 -18.84 53.49
CA SER A 151 -18.81 -18.77 52.19
C SER A 151 -19.17 -17.35 51.78
N LYS A 152 -19.34 -16.40 52.73
CA LYS A 152 -19.62 -15.00 52.46
C LYS A 152 -18.40 -14.21 51.98
N ASP A 153 -17.19 -14.61 52.36
CA ASP A 153 -15.96 -13.90 51.99
C ASP A 153 -15.36 -14.40 50.67
N VAL A 154 -15.72 -15.62 50.25
CA VAL A 154 -15.30 -16.22 48.98
C VAL A 154 -15.66 -15.36 47.76
N SER A 155 -16.90 -14.82 47.74
CA SER A 155 -17.36 -13.93 46.65
C SER A 155 -16.57 -12.65 46.59
N LYS A 156 -16.20 -12.07 47.76
CA LYS A 156 -15.40 -10.83 47.83
C LYS A 156 -13.95 -11.10 47.36
N GLU A 157 -13.35 -12.21 47.76
CA GLU A 157 -11.99 -12.51 47.36
C GLU A 157 -11.86 -12.86 45.86
N ILE A 158 -12.87 -13.57 45.30
CA ILE A 158 -12.95 -13.80 43.85
C ILE A 158 -13.04 -12.49 43.10
N ILE A 159 -13.90 -11.51 43.57
CA ILE A 159 -14.00 -10.19 42.95
C ILE A 159 -12.69 -9.43 43.08
N LYS A 160 -12.02 -9.48 44.24
CA LYS A 160 -10.74 -8.82 44.49
C LYS A 160 -9.63 -9.37 43.58
N ILE A 161 -9.58 -10.68 43.36
CA ILE A 161 -8.64 -11.34 42.47
C ILE A 161 -8.95 -11.01 41.01
N MET A 162 -10.22 -11.00 40.62
CA MET A 162 -10.62 -10.55 39.29
C MET A 162 -10.26 -9.07 39.06
N MET A 163 -10.33 -8.21 40.09
CA MET A 163 -9.88 -6.82 40.00
C MET A 163 -8.35 -6.74 39.93
N ALA A 164 -7.61 -7.51 40.73
CA ALA A 164 -6.15 -7.61 40.67
C ALA A 164 -5.65 -8.16 39.32
N TYR A 165 -6.37 -9.14 38.75
CA TYR A 165 -6.13 -9.60 37.37
C TYR A 165 -6.49 -8.55 36.32
N SER A 166 -7.40 -7.61 36.63
CA SER A 166 -7.71 -6.50 35.72
C SER A 166 -6.60 -5.43 35.68
N ASP A 167 -5.82 -5.32 36.76
CA ASP A 167 -4.63 -4.45 36.82
C ASP A 167 -3.37 -5.16 36.31
N PHE A 168 -3.41 -6.50 36.15
CA PHE A 168 -2.34 -7.26 35.58
C PHE A 168 -2.27 -6.97 34.09
N ASP A 169 -1.23 -6.31 33.70
CA ASP A 169 -0.86 -5.78 32.40
C ASP A 169 -2.03 -5.67 31.39
N ALA A 170 -2.49 -4.45 31.18
CA ALA A 170 -3.63 -4.15 30.30
C ALA A 170 -3.51 -4.81 28.92
N SER A 171 -2.30 -5.15 28.48
CA SER A 171 -2.01 -5.90 27.26
C SER A 171 -2.42 -7.37 27.32
N ILE A 172 -2.23 -8.03 28.47
CA ILE A 172 -2.61 -9.45 28.67
C ILE A 172 -4.13 -9.60 28.75
N ARG A 173 -4.81 -8.70 29.45
CA ARG A 173 -6.28 -8.71 29.51
C ARG A 173 -6.90 -8.52 28.13
N ARG A 174 -6.37 -7.59 27.35
CA ARG A 174 -6.82 -7.31 25.96
C ARG A 174 -6.63 -8.54 25.07
N PHE A 175 -5.49 -9.22 25.20
CA PHE A 175 -5.18 -10.42 24.46
C PHE A 175 -6.08 -11.61 24.86
N LEU A 176 -6.42 -11.75 26.17
CA LEU A 176 -7.21 -12.86 26.69
C LEU A 176 -8.72 -12.69 26.49
N VAL A 177 -9.24 -11.46 26.61
CA VAL A 177 -10.69 -11.19 26.64
C VAL A 177 -11.22 -10.66 25.31
N GLY A 178 -10.31 -10.17 24.44
CA GLY A 178 -10.70 -9.58 23.14
C GLY A 178 -11.49 -8.28 23.24
N ASP A 179 -11.53 -7.66 24.42
CA ASP A 179 -12.17 -6.35 24.59
C ASP A 179 -11.29 -5.26 24.04
N ILE A 180 -11.87 -4.40 23.20
CA ILE A 180 -11.17 -3.26 22.61
C ILE A 180 -11.03 -2.18 23.69
N PRO A 181 -9.81 -1.77 24.05
CA PRO A 181 -9.58 -0.74 25.06
C PRO A 181 -9.76 0.65 24.48
N TRP A 182 -10.98 1.06 24.23
CA TRP A 182 -11.32 2.33 23.60
C TRP A 182 -10.68 3.55 24.28
N SER A 183 -10.47 3.49 25.60
CA SER A 183 -9.80 4.58 26.35
C SER A 183 -8.39 4.87 25.87
N HIS A 184 -7.66 3.86 25.39
CA HIS A 184 -6.31 4.03 24.84
C HIS A 184 -6.30 4.41 23.36
N TRP A 185 -7.38 4.04 22.63
CA TRP A 185 -7.51 4.40 21.23
C TRP A 185 -8.04 5.81 21.01
N LEU A 186 -8.79 6.37 21.97
CA LEU A 186 -9.48 7.66 21.80
C LEU A 186 -8.52 8.79 21.43
N LEU A 187 -7.42 8.95 22.16
CA LEU A 187 -6.45 10.03 21.91
C LEU A 187 -5.69 9.85 20.59
N PRO A 188 -5.13 8.67 20.26
CA PRO A 188 -4.56 8.41 18.93
C PRO A 188 -5.57 8.63 17.80
N LEU A 189 -6.80 8.14 17.93
CA LEU A 189 -7.85 8.31 16.92
C LEU A 189 -8.25 9.76 16.71
N LEU A 190 -8.34 10.56 17.77
CA LEU A 190 -8.64 12.00 17.65
C LEU A 190 -7.49 12.74 16.95
N ASN A 191 -6.24 12.47 17.31
CA ASN A 191 -5.09 13.12 16.70
C ASN A 191 -4.91 12.70 15.23
N TRP A 192 -4.87 11.41 14.95
CA TRP A 192 -4.72 10.90 13.59
C TRP A 192 -5.95 11.13 12.75
N GLY A 193 -7.15 10.88 13.29
CA GLY A 193 -8.41 11.15 12.60
C GLY A 193 -8.57 12.62 12.25
N GLY A 194 -8.24 13.52 13.16
CA GLY A 194 -8.21 14.95 12.91
C GLY A 194 -7.19 15.35 11.83
N LEU A 195 -5.99 14.78 11.87
CA LEU A 195 -4.94 15.06 10.89
C LEU A 195 -5.33 14.53 9.49
N ILE A 196 -5.84 13.30 9.40
CA ILE A 196 -6.32 12.69 8.14
C ILE A 196 -7.47 13.52 7.57
N PHE A 197 -8.47 13.84 8.40
CA PHE A 197 -9.63 14.61 7.99
C PHE A 197 -9.26 16.01 7.47
N LEU A 198 -8.39 16.73 8.18
CA LEU A 198 -7.93 18.05 7.74
C LEU A 198 -7.11 17.95 6.44
N THR A 199 -6.26 16.93 6.31
CA THR A 199 -5.52 16.70 5.07
C THR A 199 -6.47 16.41 3.89
N TYR A 200 -7.51 15.61 4.12
CA TYR A 200 -8.53 15.35 3.10
C TYR A 200 -9.32 16.62 2.75
N LEU A 201 -9.60 17.50 3.71
CA LEU A 201 -10.20 18.81 3.44
C LEU A 201 -9.27 19.71 2.60
N VAL A 202 -7.96 19.70 2.86
CA VAL A 202 -6.98 20.42 2.00
C VAL A 202 -7.06 19.90 0.57
N LEU A 203 -7.01 18.59 0.38
CA LEU A 203 -7.05 17.96 -0.95
C LEU A 203 -8.40 18.19 -1.64
N PHE A 204 -9.49 18.10 -0.89
CA PHE A 204 -10.85 18.33 -1.39
C PHE A 204 -11.05 19.76 -1.88
N SER A 205 -10.73 20.72 -1.04
CA SER A 205 -10.87 22.15 -1.38
C SER A 205 -9.90 22.55 -2.51
N PHE A 206 -8.68 22.04 -2.53
CA PHE A 206 -7.74 22.25 -3.62
C PHE A 206 -8.29 21.75 -4.97
N ASN A 207 -8.89 20.56 -5.00
CA ASN A 207 -9.50 20.03 -6.22
C ASN A 207 -10.66 20.93 -6.73
N ILE A 208 -11.49 21.48 -5.84
CA ILE A 208 -12.54 22.44 -6.22
C ILE A 208 -11.92 23.69 -6.83
N LEU A 209 -10.87 24.24 -6.20
CA LEU A 209 -10.21 25.44 -6.66
C LEU A 209 -9.59 25.27 -8.06
N ILE A 210 -8.95 24.13 -8.35
CA ILE A 210 -8.24 23.94 -9.62
C ILE A 210 -9.15 23.39 -10.74
N PHE A 211 -10.32 22.85 -10.40
CA PHE A 211 -11.20 22.14 -11.32
C PHE A 211 -11.55 22.96 -12.58
N LYS A 212 -11.97 24.21 -12.41
CA LYS A 212 -12.37 25.06 -13.52
C LYS A 212 -11.21 25.32 -14.48
N GLN A 213 -10.01 25.56 -13.95
CA GLN A 213 -8.82 25.73 -14.75
C GLN A 213 -8.56 24.51 -15.64
N TRP A 214 -8.65 23.32 -15.08
CA TRP A 214 -8.34 22.10 -15.80
C TRP A 214 -9.47 21.62 -16.71
N ALA A 215 -10.70 21.63 -16.24
CA ALA A 215 -11.84 21.11 -16.99
C ALA A 215 -12.31 22.06 -18.10
N HIS A 216 -12.32 23.38 -17.85
CA HIS A 216 -12.86 24.35 -18.81
C HIS A 216 -11.80 25.09 -19.61
N ASN A 217 -10.72 25.57 -18.97
CA ASN A 217 -9.69 26.35 -19.67
C ASN A 217 -8.72 25.43 -20.43
N GLU A 218 -8.25 24.34 -19.78
CA GLU A 218 -7.30 23.39 -20.38
C GLU A 218 -7.99 22.18 -21.04
N LYS A 219 -9.30 21.99 -20.81
CA LYS A 219 -10.15 20.94 -21.42
C LYS A 219 -9.61 19.53 -21.21
N LEU A 220 -9.24 19.19 -19.96
CA LEU A 220 -8.84 17.84 -19.62
C LEU A 220 -9.99 16.84 -19.80
N ILE A 221 -9.68 15.63 -20.23
CA ILE A 221 -10.66 14.63 -20.65
C ILE A 221 -11.24 13.84 -19.46
N TYR A 222 -10.45 13.60 -18.40
CA TYR A 222 -10.85 12.79 -17.24
C TYR A 222 -11.33 11.37 -17.61
N PRO A 223 -10.48 10.51 -18.18
CA PRO A 223 -10.92 9.23 -18.73
C PRO A 223 -11.57 8.29 -17.69
N LEU A 224 -11.20 8.42 -16.39
CA LEU A 224 -11.80 7.62 -15.32
C LEU A 224 -13.23 8.05 -14.99
N ALA A 225 -13.65 9.28 -15.32
CA ALA A 225 -15.01 9.74 -15.16
C ALA A 225 -15.92 9.19 -16.26
N GLU A 226 -15.40 8.90 -17.47
CA GLU A 226 -16.19 8.37 -18.59
C GLU A 226 -16.87 7.04 -18.25
N LEU A 227 -16.20 6.13 -17.54
CA LEU A 227 -16.75 4.81 -17.22
C LEU A 227 -18.03 4.91 -16.37
N PRO A 228 -18.07 5.59 -15.21
CA PRO A 228 -19.30 5.79 -14.44
C PRO A 228 -20.38 6.54 -15.20
N GLU A 229 -20.01 7.53 -16.01
CA GLU A 229 -20.96 8.31 -16.82
C GLU A 229 -21.67 7.43 -17.87
N HIS A 230 -20.92 6.58 -18.55
CA HIS A 230 -21.49 5.63 -19.50
C HIS A 230 -22.37 4.56 -18.84
N LEU A 231 -21.93 4.05 -17.68
CA LEU A 231 -22.73 3.09 -16.90
C LEU A 231 -24.01 3.71 -16.36
N ALA A 232 -23.99 5.00 -16.02
CA ALA A 232 -25.17 5.75 -15.57
C ALA A 232 -26.09 6.22 -16.72
N GLY A 233 -25.68 6.03 -17.99
CA GLY A 233 -26.50 6.38 -19.16
C GLY A 233 -26.46 7.84 -19.60
N PHE A 234 -25.59 8.66 -19.01
CA PHE A 234 -25.57 10.11 -19.25
C PHE A 234 -24.74 10.55 -20.46
N SER A 235 -23.98 9.65 -21.07
CA SER A 235 -23.01 10.02 -22.12
C SER A 235 -23.60 10.22 -23.51
N SER A 236 -24.87 9.88 -23.75
CA SER A 236 -25.49 9.91 -25.08
C SER A 236 -26.32 11.17 -25.38
N GLY A 237 -26.47 12.07 -24.42
CA GLY A 237 -27.26 13.29 -24.62
C GLY A 237 -28.77 13.08 -24.86
N GLU A 238 -29.18 11.87 -25.06
CA GLU A 238 -30.57 11.44 -25.26
C GLU A 238 -31.03 10.73 -23.99
N HIS A 239 -31.59 11.50 -23.05
CA HIS A 239 -32.41 10.94 -21.99
C HIS A 239 -33.71 10.42 -22.59
N ASP A 240 -33.68 9.21 -23.13
CA ASP A 240 -34.89 8.49 -23.40
C ASP A 240 -35.44 7.95 -22.07
N SER A 241 -36.34 8.73 -21.46
CA SER A 241 -36.93 8.44 -20.15
C SER A 241 -37.76 7.15 -20.11
N THR A 242 -37.85 6.44 -21.23
CA THR A 242 -38.60 5.21 -21.37
C THR A 242 -37.81 3.95 -21.12
N ASN A 243 -36.49 3.99 -21.17
CA ASN A 243 -35.63 2.83 -20.99
C ASN A 243 -35.05 2.76 -19.59
N ILE A 244 -35.32 1.68 -18.86
CA ILE A 244 -34.80 1.40 -17.50
C ILE A 244 -33.29 1.18 -17.54
N LEU A 245 -32.76 0.59 -18.63
CA LEU A 245 -31.32 0.29 -18.75
C LEU A 245 -30.62 1.33 -19.62
N PRO A 246 -29.40 1.79 -19.20
CA PRO A 246 -28.59 2.69 -19.99
C PRO A 246 -28.28 2.17 -21.40
N PRO A 247 -28.07 3.05 -22.38
CA PRO A 247 -27.81 2.68 -23.78
C PRO A 247 -26.60 1.74 -23.97
N LEU A 248 -25.62 1.78 -23.06
CA LEU A 248 -24.47 0.90 -23.07
C LEU A 248 -24.86 -0.58 -23.01
N PHE A 249 -25.86 -0.93 -22.22
CA PHE A 249 -26.34 -2.34 -22.07
C PHE A 249 -27.05 -2.89 -23.29
N HIS A 250 -27.49 -2.04 -24.24
CA HIS A 250 -28.05 -2.45 -25.51
C HIS A 250 -26.98 -2.72 -26.57
N ASN A 251 -25.69 -2.39 -26.28
CA ASN A 251 -24.61 -2.68 -27.20
C ASN A 251 -24.11 -4.13 -27.02
N GLY A 252 -24.35 -5.00 -28.03
CA GLY A 252 -23.88 -6.39 -28.00
C GLY A 252 -22.36 -6.55 -27.83
N LEU A 253 -21.55 -5.57 -28.30
CA LEU A 253 -20.12 -5.60 -28.09
C LEU A 253 -19.72 -5.34 -26.62
N PHE A 254 -20.56 -4.63 -25.85
CA PHE A 254 -20.35 -4.50 -24.40
C PHE A 254 -20.41 -5.88 -23.71
N TRP A 255 -21.45 -6.65 -24.02
CA TRP A 255 -21.60 -8.01 -23.46
C TRP A 255 -20.51 -8.97 -23.96
N ALA A 256 -20.08 -8.84 -25.22
CA ALA A 256 -18.94 -9.60 -25.72
C ALA A 256 -17.65 -9.29 -24.97
N GLY A 257 -17.37 -8.00 -24.71
CA GLY A 257 -16.21 -7.57 -23.92
C GLY A 257 -16.27 -8.10 -22.47
N LEU A 258 -17.42 -7.98 -21.83
CA LEU A 258 -17.66 -8.52 -20.49
C LEU A 258 -17.45 -10.05 -20.48
N ALA A 259 -17.99 -10.78 -21.44
CA ALA A 259 -17.84 -12.23 -21.54
C ALA A 259 -16.37 -12.64 -21.73
N ILE A 260 -15.57 -11.88 -22.51
CA ILE A 260 -14.15 -12.17 -22.73
C ILE A 260 -13.39 -12.12 -21.38
N SER A 261 -13.40 -10.98 -20.69
CA SER A 261 -12.68 -10.86 -19.43
C SER A 261 -13.22 -11.77 -18.34
N ALA A 262 -14.56 -11.90 -18.23
CA ALA A 262 -15.20 -12.77 -17.26
C ALA A 262 -14.91 -14.26 -17.50
N SER A 263 -14.82 -14.72 -18.75
CA SER A 263 -14.49 -16.12 -19.05
C SER A 263 -13.07 -16.46 -18.67
N PHE A 264 -12.09 -15.61 -19.00
CA PHE A 264 -10.68 -15.86 -18.68
C PHE A 264 -10.43 -15.81 -17.18
N LEU A 265 -10.89 -14.77 -16.51
CA LEU A 265 -10.67 -14.59 -15.07
C LEU A 265 -11.57 -15.49 -14.24
N GLY A 266 -12.79 -15.76 -14.71
CA GLY A 266 -13.70 -16.73 -14.10
C GLY A 266 -13.14 -18.15 -14.13
N TRP A 267 -12.46 -18.55 -15.23
CA TRP A 267 -11.73 -19.80 -15.29
C TRP A 267 -10.64 -19.86 -14.20
N ASN A 268 -9.83 -18.83 -14.10
CA ASN A 268 -8.79 -18.77 -13.06
C ASN A 268 -9.42 -18.81 -11.66
N MET A 269 -10.45 -18.04 -11.39
CA MET A 269 -11.19 -18.07 -10.13
C MET A 269 -11.68 -19.49 -9.81
N PHE A 270 -12.25 -20.19 -10.80
CA PHE A 270 -12.72 -21.57 -10.64
C PHE A 270 -11.57 -22.56 -10.34
N CYS A 271 -10.41 -22.39 -11.00
CA CYS A 271 -9.23 -23.22 -10.70
C CYS A 271 -8.74 -23.03 -9.25
N TYR A 272 -8.80 -21.80 -8.72
CA TYR A 272 -8.39 -21.52 -7.33
C TYR A 272 -9.37 -22.01 -6.26
N THR A 273 -10.61 -22.34 -6.61
CA THR A 273 -11.56 -22.95 -5.66
C THR A 273 -11.27 -24.42 -5.36
N ASP A 274 -10.40 -25.06 -6.17
CA ASP A 274 -10.04 -26.49 -6.07
C ASP A 274 -11.24 -27.46 -5.99
N ILE A 275 -12.41 -27.01 -6.51
CA ILE A 275 -13.61 -27.84 -6.59
C ILE A 275 -13.36 -29.02 -7.52
N VAL A 276 -12.59 -28.83 -8.58
CA VAL A 276 -12.11 -29.87 -9.48
C VAL A 276 -10.59 -29.91 -9.41
N PRO A 277 -10.00 -30.92 -8.76
CA PRO A 277 -8.57 -31.00 -8.59
C PRO A 277 -7.85 -31.17 -9.94
N GLY A 278 -6.70 -30.52 -10.08
CA GLY A 278 -5.83 -30.65 -11.26
C GLY A 278 -6.13 -29.70 -12.42
N LEU A 279 -7.06 -28.74 -12.24
CA LEU A 279 -7.23 -27.66 -13.21
C LEU A 279 -6.09 -26.65 -13.12
N VAL A 280 -5.57 -26.24 -14.28
CA VAL A 280 -4.45 -25.30 -14.38
C VAL A 280 -4.98 -23.89 -14.70
N PRO A 281 -4.70 -22.88 -13.86
CA PRO A 281 -5.07 -21.52 -14.17
C PRO A 281 -4.28 -20.99 -15.38
N LEU A 282 -4.91 -20.14 -16.15
CA LEU A 282 -4.26 -19.47 -17.30
C LEU A 282 -3.23 -18.47 -16.79
N ASN A 283 -2.01 -18.64 -17.24
CA ASN A 283 -0.91 -17.75 -16.86
C ASN A 283 -0.69 -16.68 -17.92
N PHE A 284 -0.90 -15.41 -17.53
CA PHE A 284 -0.69 -14.25 -18.40
C PHE A 284 0.60 -13.48 -18.07
N LYS A 285 1.53 -14.12 -17.31
CA LYS A 285 2.78 -13.49 -16.86
C LYS A 285 4.00 -14.00 -17.59
N ASN A 286 4.96 -13.09 -17.73
CA ASN A 286 6.36 -13.42 -18.11
C ASN A 286 6.54 -14.23 -19.40
N TYR A 287 5.72 -14.00 -20.42
CA TYR A 287 5.87 -14.68 -21.73
C TYR A 287 7.25 -14.49 -22.36
N TRP A 288 7.94 -13.41 -22.03
CA TRP A 288 9.27 -13.08 -22.57
C TRP A 288 10.41 -13.73 -21.80
N LYS A 289 10.16 -14.25 -20.59
CA LYS A 289 11.21 -14.84 -19.75
C LYS A 289 12.03 -15.90 -20.46
N PRO A 290 11.47 -16.91 -21.16
CA PRO A 290 12.26 -17.93 -21.84
C PRO A 290 13.15 -17.38 -22.96
N PHE A 291 12.73 -16.30 -23.62
CA PHE A 291 13.49 -15.67 -24.71
C PHE A 291 14.60 -14.74 -24.20
N ILE A 292 14.37 -14.10 -23.06
CA ILE A 292 15.28 -13.13 -22.44
C ILE A 292 16.35 -13.85 -21.60
N GLU A 293 15.99 -14.93 -20.91
CA GLU A 293 16.83 -15.60 -19.91
C GLU A 293 18.16 -16.12 -20.47
N GLN A 294 18.19 -16.54 -21.72
CA GLN A 294 19.37 -17.08 -22.40
C GLN A 294 20.02 -16.11 -23.40
N SER A 295 19.61 -14.85 -23.38
CA SER A 295 20.06 -13.83 -24.33
C SER A 295 20.92 -12.77 -23.66
N ILE A 296 21.53 -11.90 -24.51
CA ILE A 296 22.21 -10.67 -24.04
C ILE A 296 21.28 -9.73 -23.24
N PHE A 297 19.97 -9.96 -23.29
CA PHE A 297 18.95 -9.20 -22.60
C PHE A 297 18.64 -9.75 -21.19
N SER A 298 19.39 -10.75 -20.71
CA SER A 298 19.15 -11.36 -19.38
C SER A 298 19.13 -10.35 -18.21
N GLY A 299 19.86 -9.22 -18.34
CA GLY A 299 19.83 -8.14 -17.38
C GLY A 299 18.47 -7.42 -17.25
N LEU A 300 17.55 -7.62 -18.21
CA LEU A 300 16.20 -7.05 -18.16
C LEU A 300 15.17 -7.95 -17.45
N LEU A 301 15.55 -9.18 -17.08
CA LEU A 301 14.62 -10.18 -16.53
C LEU A 301 13.72 -9.67 -15.41
N PRO A 302 14.20 -8.91 -14.44
CA PRO A 302 13.39 -8.42 -13.36
C PRO A 302 12.41 -7.30 -13.77
N THR A 303 12.74 -6.54 -14.82
CA THR A 303 11.96 -5.38 -15.30
C THR A 303 11.12 -5.67 -16.53
N ALA A 304 11.51 -6.66 -17.35
CA ALA A 304 10.77 -7.07 -18.54
C ALA A 304 9.58 -7.99 -18.18
N ARG A 305 8.76 -7.55 -17.24
CA ARG A 305 7.51 -8.22 -16.92
C ARG A 305 6.45 -7.80 -17.94
N SER A 306 5.79 -8.77 -18.58
CA SER A 306 4.61 -8.53 -19.40
C SER A 306 3.43 -9.23 -18.73
N GLU A 307 2.45 -8.48 -18.30
CA GLU A 307 1.23 -9.03 -17.70
C GLU A 307 0.01 -8.46 -18.43
N ILE A 308 -1.04 -9.27 -18.55
CA ILE A 308 -2.28 -8.86 -19.18
C ILE A 308 -3.28 -8.50 -18.08
N PHE A 309 -3.67 -7.23 -18.04
CA PHE A 309 -4.74 -6.71 -17.21
C PHE A 309 -5.82 -6.17 -18.13
N PHE A 310 -6.97 -6.77 -18.12
CA PHE A 310 -8.07 -6.41 -19.00
C PHE A 310 -8.57 -4.98 -18.74
N THR A 311 -8.64 -4.56 -17.46
CA THR A 311 -8.95 -3.19 -17.08
C THR A 311 -7.96 -2.18 -17.66
N MET A 312 -6.65 -2.50 -17.67
CA MET A 312 -5.64 -1.59 -18.22
C MET A 312 -5.69 -1.53 -19.76
N ILE A 313 -6.03 -2.62 -20.43
CA ILE A 313 -6.29 -2.64 -21.88
C ILE A 313 -7.47 -1.73 -22.19
N GLY A 314 -8.59 -1.89 -21.45
CA GLY A 314 -9.79 -1.09 -21.63
C GLY A 314 -9.56 0.40 -21.37
N LEU A 315 -8.92 0.75 -20.26
CA LEU A 315 -8.59 2.14 -19.93
C LEU A 315 -7.64 2.75 -20.97
N SER A 316 -6.62 2.02 -21.41
CA SER A 316 -5.68 2.51 -22.43
C SER A 316 -6.37 2.78 -23.76
N PHE A 317 -7.45 2.07 -24.08
CA PHE A 317 -8.29 2.37 -25.26
C PHE A 317 -9.08 3.67 -25.06
N LEU A 318 -9.56 3.97 -23.84
CA LEU A 318 -10.33 5.19 -23.57
C LEU A 318 -9.46 6.46 -23.60
N ILE A 319 -8.27 6.43 -23.02
CA ILE A 319 -7.36 7.61 -22.95
C ILE A 319 -6.86 8.05 -24.34
N PRO A 320 -6.45 9.32 -24.52
CA PRO A 320 -5.92 9.83 -25.78
C PRO A 320 -4.73 9.01 -26.29
N LYS A 321 -4.71 8.79 -27.62
CA LYS A 321 -3.70 7.95 -28.30
C LYS A 321 -2.25 8.38 -28.04
N ASN A 322 -1.99 9.69 -27.98
CA ASN A 322 -0.66 10.25 -27.70
C ASN A 322 -0.21 10.00 -26.25
N ILE A 323 -1.15 9.94 -25.30
CA ILE A 323 -0.86 9.66 -23.89
C ILE A 323 -0.60 8.16 -23.73
N SER A 324 -1.49 7.28 -24.21
CA SER A 324 -1.29 5.84 -24.13
C SER A 324 -0.02 5.38 -24.85
N PHE A 325 0.32 6.01 -26.00
CA PHE A 325 1.62 5.83 -26.65
C PHE A 325 2.79 6.15 -25.71
N SER A 326 2.74 7.31 -25.06
CA SER A 326 3.85 7.78 -24.23
C SER A 326 4.06 6.90 -23.00
N LEU A 327 3.00 6.34 -22.42
CA LEU A 327 3.09 5.47 -21.24
C LEU A 327 3.92 4.21 -21.52
N TRP A 328 3.62 3.47 -22.58
CA TRP A 328 4.41 2.27 -22.89
C TRP A 328 5.77 2.61 -23.50
N PHE A 329 5.88 3.70 -24.27
CA PHE A 329 7.13 4.15 -24.87
C PHE A 329 8.20 4.46 -23.81
N PHE A 330 7.88 5.24 -22.79
CA PHE A 330 8.83 5.54 -21.70
C PHE A 330 9.17 4.30 -20.88
N SER A 331 8.27 3.32 -20.76
CA SER A 331 8.61 2.06 -20.12
C SER A 331 9.65 1.27 -20.91
N LEU A 332 9.55 1.25 -22.25
CA LEU A 332 10.59 0.65 -23.11
C LEU A 332 11.89 1.45 -23.10
N LEU A 333 11.81 2.78 -23.07
CA LEU A 333 13.00 3.64 -22.98
C LEU A 333 13.74 3.37 -21.66
N TYR A 334 13.03 3.21 -20.56
CA TYR A 334 13.63 2.83 -19.29
C TYR A 334 14.32 1.45 -19.35
N MET A 335 13.71 0.46 -20.01
CA MET A 335 14.33 -0.84 -20.20
C MET A 335 15.61 -0.73 -21.03
N LEU A 336 15.63 0.12 -22.03
CA LEU A 336 16.83 0.40 -22.84
C LEU A 336 17.92 1.09 -22.00
N GLU A 337 17.58 2.09 -21.19
CA GLU A 337 18.52 2.74 -20.26
C GLU A 337 19.14 1.71 -19.30
N LEU A 338 18.30 0.85 -18.71
CA LEU A 338 18.75 -0.21 -17.82
C LEU A 338 19.73 -1.18 -18.55
N LEU A 339 19.40 -1.56 -19.76
CA LEU A 339 20.24 -2.44 -20.56
C LEU A 339 21.63 -1.82 -20.85
N ILE A 340 21.65 -0.54 -21.22
CA ILE A 340 22.89 0.22 -21.44
C ILE A 340 23.73 0.27 -20.15
N LEU A 341 23.10 0.54 -19.01
CA LEU A 341 23.79 0.58 -17.72
C LEU A 341 24.38 -0.77 -17.34
N VAL A 342 23.65 -1.86 -17.56
CA VAL A 342 24.16 -3.22 -17.33
C VAL A 342 25.36 -3.54 -18.25
N TRP A 343 25.26 -3.20 -19.52
CA TRP A 343 26.35 -3.44 -20.49
C TRP A 343 27.60 -2.59 -20.22
N THR A 344 27.43 -1.40 -19.67
CA THR A 344 28.56 -0.53 -19.27
C THR A 344 29.16 -0.92 -17.92
N GLY A 345 28.68 -2.00 -17.29
CA GLY A 345 29.20 -2.51 -16.01
C GLY A 345 28.76 -1.74 -14.78
N HIS A 346 27.81 -0.82 -14.93
CA HIS A 346 27.19 -0.15 -13.79
C HIS A 346 26.14 -1.11 -13.23
N GLY A 347 26.51 -1.83 -12.16
CA GLY A 347 25.62 -2.78 -11.50
C GLY A 347 24.38 -2.06 -10.92
N VAL A 348 23.29 -2.16 -11.64
CA VAL A 348 21.99 -1.72 -11.13
C VAL A 348 21.47 -2.84 -10.23
N ASN A 349 21.62 -2.68 -8.93
CA ASN A 349 21.11 -3.64 -7.96
C ASN A 349 19.58 -3.52 -7.92
N GLU A 350 18.91 -4.37 -8.66
CA GLU A 350 17.45 -4.47 -8.65
C GLU A 350 16.88 -5.04 -7.35
N SER A 351 17.69 -5.72 -6.54
CA SER A 351 17.30 -6.18 -5.21
C SER A 351 16.94 -5.05 -4.25
N SER A 352 17.38 -3.83 -4.50
CA SER A 352 16.93 -2.64 -3.77
C SER A 352 15.50 -2.22 -4.13
N PHE A 353 14.89 -2.84 -5.14
CA PHE A 353 13.53 -2.57 -5.58
C PHE A 353 12.47 -3.06 -4.57
N GLU A 354 12.78 -4.09 -3.80
CA GLU A 354 11.86 -4.71 -2.86
C GLU A 354 12.05 -4.28 -1.40
N THR A 355 13.20 -3.68 -1.06
CA THR A 355 13.59 -3.52 0.34
C THR A 355 13.43 -2.11 0.92
N GLU A 356 13.37 -1.06 0.10
CA GLU A 356 13.26 0.32 0.62
C GLU A 356 12.17 1.13 -0.10
N TRP A 357 10.94 1.00 0.35
CA TRP A 357 9.78 1.70 -0.19
C TRP A 357 9.88 3.24 -0.15
N TRP A 358 10.60 3.79 0.83
CA TRP A 358 10.72 5.24 1.02
C TRP A 358 11.86 5.87 0.24
N THR A 359 12.85 5.08 -0.10
CA THR A 359 14.13 5.58 -0.56
C THR A 359 14.77 4.61 -1.53
N ILE A 360 14.01 4.16 -2.52
CA ILE A 360 14.57 3.29 -3.54
C ILE A 360 15.69 4.05 -4.23
N LEU A 361 16.90 3.62 -3.99
CA LEU A 361 18.12 4.10 -4.61
C LEU A 361 18.21 3.56 -6.05
N ASN A 362 17.16 3.80 -6.81
CA ASN A 362 17.08 3.42 -8.20
C ASN A 362 17.13 4.68 -9.05
N PHE A 363 17.96 4.66 -10.09
CA PHE A 363 18.08 5.78 -11.03
C PHE A 363 16.73 6.17 -11.63
N ARG A 364 15.83 5.23 -11.86
CA ARG A 364 14.48 5.47 -12.36
C ARG A 364 13.65 6.35 -11.41
N THR A 365 13.66 6.04 -10.13
CA THR A 365 12.91 6.81 -9.13
C THR A 365 13.45 8.23 -9.02
N SER A 366 14.78 8.38 -9.05
CA SER A 366 15.43 9.68 -9.00
C SER A 366 15.16 10.49 -10.28
N GLN A 367 15.30 9.88 -11.45
CA GLN A 367 15.01 10.51 -12.75
C GLN A 367 13.54 10.92 -12.85
N GLY A 368 12.62 10.00 -12.55
CA GLY A 368 11.18 10.30 -12.55
C GLY A 368 10.77 11.30 -11.49
N GLY A 369 11.42 11.31 -10.32
CA GLY A 369 11.21 12.31 -9.27
C GLY A 369 11.62 13.71 -9.71
N GLY A 370 12.78 13.86 -10.33
CA GLY A 370 13.21 15.12 -10.94
C GLY A 370 12.25 15.60 -12.03
N ALA A 371 11.77 14.69 -12.87
CA ALA A 371 10.76 14.97 -13.88
C ALA A 371 9.43 15.43 -13.26
N LEU A 372 8.96 14.77 -12.21
CA LEU A 372 7.73 15.11 -11.51
C LEU A 372 7.81 16.51 -10.87
N LEU A 373 8.95 16.86 -10.26
CA LEU A 373 9.15 18.19 -9.69
C LEU A 373 9.01 19.31 -10.73
N VAL A 374 9.68 19.16 -11.86
CA VAL A 374 9.60 20.16 -12.95
C VAL A 374 8.19 20.24 -13.51
N PHE A 375 7.56 19.10 -13.77
CA PHE A 375 6.19 19.05 -14.28
C PHE A 375 5.21 19.74 -13.33
N SER A 376 5.25 19.40 -12.04
CA SER A 376 4.38 20.01 -11.02
C SER A 376 4.61 21.52 -10.90
N SER A 377 5.88 21.95 -10.94
CA SER A 377 6.25 23.36 -10.87
C SER A 377 5.73 24.15 -12.10
N VAL A 378 5.82 23.57 -13.28
CA VAL A 378 5.30 24.19 -14.51
C VAL A 378 3.77 24.28 -14.47
N ILE A 379 3.07 23.26 -13.97
CA ILE A 379 1.61 23.30 -13.81
C ILE A 379 1.24 24.42 -12.83
N LEU A 380 1.87 24.46 -11.66
CA LEU A 380 1.61 25.49 -10.66
C LEU A 380 1.86 26.90 -11.22
N TRP A 381 2.95 27.07 -11.97
CA TRP A 381 3.27 28.31 -12.64
C TRP A 381 2.21 28.73 -13.67
N LYS A 382 1.72 27.79 -14.50
CA LYS A 382 0.65 28.04 -15.46
C LYS A 382 -0.68 28.41 -14.77
N CYS A 383 -0.99 27.75 -13.66
CA CYS A 383 -2.22 27.99 -12.91
C CYS A 383 -2.14 29.21 -11.96
N ARG A 384 -0.97 29.84 -11.76
CA ARG A 384 -0.75 30.87 -10.74
C ARG A 384 -1.75 32.02 -10.76
N HIS A 385 -2.04 32.59 -11.94
CA HIS A 385 -2.96 33.72 -12.07
C HIS A 385 -4.40 33.32 -11.75
N TYR A 386 -4.81 32.13 -12.18
CA TYR A 386 -6.13 31.61 -11.84
C TYR A 386 -6.25 31.30 -10.34
N LEU A 387 -5.25 30.62 -9.76
CA LEU A 387 -5.26 30.32 -8.33
C LEU A 387 -5.28 31.61 -7.49
N THR A 388 -4.44 32.59 -7.81
CA THR A 388 -4.46 33.88 -7.09
C THR A 388 -5.83 34.57 -7.21
N SER A 389 -6.49 34.50 -8.36
CA SER A 389 -7.83 35.07 -8.54
C SER A 389 -8.90 34.39 -7.68
N CYS A 390 -8.76 33.09 -7.40
CA CYS A 390 -9.67 32.36 -6.50
C CYS A 390 -9.61 32.87 -5.05
N PHE A 391 -8.45 33.37 -4.61
CA PHE A 391 -8.28 33.94 -3.27
C PHE A 391 -8.64 35.43 -3.16
N MET A 392 -8.86 36.12 -4.30
CA MET A 392 -9.21 37.55 -4.33
C MET A 392 -10.71 37.72 -4.47
N PRO A 393 -11.41 38.28 -3.45
CA PRO A 393 -12.87 38.51 -3.50
C PRO A 393 -13.33 39.38 -4.69
N SER A 394 -12.49 40.30 -5.13
CA SER A 394 -12.77 41.20 -6.28
C SER A 394 -12.87 40.45 -7.61
N SER A 395 -12.02 39.48 -7.82
CA SER A 395 -11.98 38.70 -9.08
C SER A 395 -13.18 37.75 -9.22
N LEU A 396 -13.80 37.38 -8.12
CA LEU A 396 -14.95 36.43 -8.11
C LEU A 396 -16.28 37.12 -8.41
N LYS A 397 -16.36 38.47 -8.43
CA LYS A 397 -17.62 39.22 -8.60
C LYS A 397 -18.30 38.98 -9.94
N ASN A 398 -17.56 38.63 -10.96
CA ASN A 398 -18.07 38.45 -12.32
C ASN A 398 -18.52 36.98 -12.60
N LEU A 399 -18.45 36.11 -11.62
CA LEU A 399 -18.87 34.71 -11.75
C LEU A 399 -20.34 34.54 -11.38
N GLU A 400 -20.93 33.43 -11.82
CA GLU A 400 -22.26 33.02 -11.39
C GLU A 400 -22.30 32.88 -9.84
N ARG A 401 -23.42 33.29 -9.21
CA ARG A 401 -23.54 33.36 -7.75
C ARG A 401 -23.18 32.05 -7.03
N ASP A 402 -23.64 30.92 -7.58
CA ASP A 402 -23.37 29.60 -7.00
C ASP A 402 -21.87 29.23 -7.10
N GLU A 403 -21.24 29.57 -8.21
CA GLU A 403 -19.81 29.35 -8.40
C GLU A 403 -18.96 30.27 -7.48
N GLN A 404 -19.41 31.53 -7.33
CA GLN A 404 -18.76 32.47 -6.41
C GLN A 404 -18.78 31.96 -4.96
N ILE A 405 -19.91 31.42 -4.51
CA ILE A 405 -20.06 30.86 -3.16
C ILE A 405 -19.17 29.62 -3.02
N GLU A 406 -19.20 28.71 -4.00
CA GLU A 406 -18.37 27.49 -4.03
C GLU A 406 -16.88 27.83 -3.86
N LEU A 407 -16.34 28.74 -4.68
CA LEU A 407 -14.92 29.10 -4.65
C LEU A 407 -14.52 29.86 -3.37
N ARG A 408 -15.40 30.69 -2.81
CA ARG A 408 -15.14 31.36 -1.53
C ARG A 408 -15.08 30.38 -0.36
N ILE A 409 -16.02 29.43 -0.30
CA ILE A 409 -16.02 28.38 0.72
C ILE A 409 -14.77 27.52 0.55
N ALA A 410 -14.46 27.07 -0.67
CA ALA A 410 -13.29 26.24 -0.96
C ALA A 410 -11.98 26.93 -0.55
N SER A 411 -11.80 28.24 -0.86
CA SER A 411 -10.59 28.96 -0.46
C SER A 411 -10.48 29.16 1.05
N ALA A 412 -11.58 29.44 1.73
CA ALA A 412 -11.59 29.55 3.19
C ALA A 412 -11.29 28.20 3.87
N VAL A 413 -11.90 27.09 3.39
CA VAL A 413 -11.65 25.74 3.90
C VAL A 413 -10.20 25.33 3.62
N PHE A 414 -9.66 25.62 2.44
CA PHE A 414 -8.26 25.32 2.09
C PHE A 414 -7.27 25.98 3.05
N ILE A 415 -7.45 27.27 3.33
CA ILE A 415 -6.58 28.03 4.26
C ILE A 415 -6.73 27.46 5.68
N ALA A 416 -7.96 27.33 6.17
CA ALA A 416 -8.24 26.89 7.54
C ALA A 416 -7.72 25.46 7.80
N SER A 417 -7.98 24.52 6.86
CA SER A 417 -7.52 23.14 6.99
C SER A 417 -5.99 23.02 6.85
N SER A 418 -5.36 23.80 5.97
CA SER A 418 -3.88 23.83 5.86
C SER A 418 -3.22 24.33 7.14
N ILE A 419 -3.75 25.39 7.73
CA ILE A 419 -3.31 25.89 9.05
C ILE A 419 -3.53 24.81 10.12
N GLY A 420 -4.67 24.14 10.12
CA GLY A 420 -4.98 23.06 11.04
C GLY A 420 -3.99 21.89 10.95
N VAL A 421 -3.65 21.42 9.73
CA VAL A 421 -2.63 20.38 9.50
C VAL A 421 -1.29 20.83 10.08
N ILE A 422 -0.85 22.05 9.79
CA ILE A 422 0.43 22.58 10.28
C ILE A 422 0.44 22.62 11.81
N ILE A 423 -0.63 23.08 12.45
CA ILE A 423 -0.75 23.14 13.92
C ILE A 423 -0.69 21.74 14.53
N LEU A 424 -1.44 20.78 13.99
CA LEU A 424 -1.44 19.40 14.51
C LEU A 424 -0.07 18.73 14.35
N LEU A 425 0.62 18.92 13.22
CA LEU A 425 1.97 18.39 13.03
C LEU A 425 2.98 19.06 13.98
N TRP A 426 2.89 20.38 14.16
CA TRP A 426 3.78 21.14 15.01
C TRP A 426 3.54 20.86 16.50
N LYS A 427 2.29 21.05 16.97
CA LYS A 427 1.94 20.96 18.40
C LYS A 427 1.51 19.56 18.83
N GLY A 428 0.78 18.84 17.96
CA GLY A 428 0.27 17.50 18.27
C GLY A 428 1.32 16.41 18.14
N MET A 429 2.16 16.46 17.08
CA MET A 429 3.17 15.46 16.81
C MET A 429 4.61 15.92 17.15
N GLY A 430 4.81 17.16 17.61
CA GLY A 430 6.11 17.68 18.00
C GLY A 430 7.07 17.96 16.84
N ALA A 431 6.59 18.08 15.61
CA ALA A 431 7.43 18.41 14.46
C ALA A 431 7.93 19.87 14.51
N ASN A 432 9.10 20.12 13.97
CA ASN A 432 9.60 21.50 13.85
C ASN A 432 8.79 22.28 12.80
N ILE A 433 8.39 23.51 13.11
CA ILE A 433 7.51 24.32 12.26
C ILE A 433 8.10 24.58 10.85
N TRP A 434 9.40 24.87 10.74
CA TRP A 434 10.03 25.17 9.48
C TRP A 434 10.10 23.96 8.56
N TYR A 435 10.43 22.79 9.11
CA TYR A 435 10.40 21.53 8.37
C TYR A 435 8.97 21.12 8.01
N THR A 436 8.00 21.38 8.87
CA THR A 436 6.57 21.14 8.59
C THR A 436 6.10 21.96 7.41
N LEU A 437 6.39 23.27 7.39
CA LEU A 437 6.05 24.15 6.28
C LEU A 437 6.69 23.69 4.95
N PHE A 438 7.98 23.34 5.00
CA PHE A 438 8.69 22.85 3.83
C PHE A 438 8.09 21.55 3.29
N VAL A 439 7.88 20.55 4.16
CA VAL A 439 7.35 19.24 3.76
C VAL A 439 5.90 19.35 3.27
N CYS A 440 5.04 20.11 3.94
CA CYS A 440 3.66 20.33 3.50
C CYS A 440 3.60 21.02 2.13
N PHE A 441 4.42 22.07 1.90
CA PHE A 441 4.50 22.72 0.59
C PHE A 441 4.97 21.75 -0.49
N PHE A 442 6.02 20.97 -0.21
CA PHE A 442 6.57 20.01 -1.14
C PHE A 442 5.58 18.88 -1.47
N LEU A 443 4.86 18.38 -0.46
CA LEU A 443 3.80 17.40 -0.65
C LEU A 443 2.66 17.94 -1.51
N LEU A 444 2.23 19.18 -1.27
CA LEU A 444 1.20 19.82 -2.10
C LEU A 444 1.68 19.97 -3.56
N LEU A 445 2.93 20.38 -3.75
CA LEU A 445 3.52 20.49 -5.07
C LEU A 445 3.53 19.16 -5.83
N LEU A 446 4.01 18.09 -5.20
CA LEU A 446 3.99 16.75 -5.80
C LEU A 446 2.56 16.27 -6.07
N THR A 447 1.64 16.53 -5.15
CA THR A 447 0.22 16.17 -5.27
C THR A 447 -0.43 16.78 -6.51
N ILE A 448 -0.12 18.03 -6.84
CA ILE A 448 -0.62 18.67 -8.07
C ILE A 448 -0.22 17.86 -9.32
N GLY A 449 1.05 17.47 -9.41
CA GLY A 449 1.54 16.64 -10.50
C GLY A 449 0.86 15.27 -10.56
N LEU A 450 0.63 14.64 -9.40
CA LEU A 450 -0.05 13.35 -9.29
C LEU A 450 -1.52 13.41 -9.71
N ILE A 451 -2.28 14.40 -9.21
CA ILE A 451 -3.68 14.58 -9.62
C ILE A 451 -3.74 14.79 -11.13
N ARG A 452 -2.87 15.64 -11.66
CA ARG A 452 -2.80 15.91 -13.12
C ARG A 452 -2.49 14.65 -13.91
N ALA A 453 -1.52 13.84 -13.46
CA ALA A 453 -1.14 12.61 -14.13
C ALA A 453 -2.30 11.60 -14.20
N VAL A 454 -3.10 11.48 -13.14
CA VAL A 454 -4.26 10.59 -13.12
C VAL A 454 -5.44 11.15 -13.90
N THR A 455 -5.77 12.44 -13.77
CA THR A 455 -6.91 13.07 -14.45
C THR A 455 -6.73 13.20 -15.97
N GLU A 456 -5.50 13.26 -16.44
CA GLU A 456 -5.17 13.33 -17.86
C GLU A 456 -4.74 11.97 -18.41
N GLY A 457 -3.97 11.20 -17.61
CA GLY A 457 -3.44 9.88 -17.98
C GLY A 457 -4.40 8.72 -17.84
N GLY A 458 -5.50 8.87 -17.09
CA GLY A 458 -6.53 7.85 -16.93
C GLY A 458 -6.05 6.55 -16.27
N LEU A 459 -4.98 6.58 -15.48
CA LEU A 459 -4.44 5.41 -14.81
C LEU A 459 -5.08 5.19 -13.44
N LEU A 460 -5.48 3.94 -13.19
CA LEU A 460 -5.93 3.49 -11.87
C LEU A 460 -4.72 3.30 -10.97
N GLY A 461 -4.48 4.26 -10.11
CA GLY A 461 -3.40 4.20 -9.13
C GLY A 461 -2.05 4.62 -9.71
N PHE A 462 -1.55 5.71 -9.20
CA PHE A 462 -0.22 6.23 -9.47
C PHE A 462 0.53 6.37 -8.15
N GLN A 463 1.57 5.59 -7.96
CA GLN A 463 2.37 5.61 -6.75
C GLN A 463 3.69 6.32 -7.03
N ALA A 464 3.91 7.49 -6.43
CA ALA A 464 5.17 8.21 -6.55
C ALA A 464 6.10 7.82 -5.41
N TRP A 465 7.10 7.02 -5.72
CA TRP A 465 8.12 6.67 -4.73
C TRP A 465 9.13 7.80 -4.47
N ALA A 466 9.16 8.83 -5.30
CA ALA A 466 9.94 10.04 -5.07
C ALA A 466 9.17 11.06 -4.22
N GLY A 467 9.11 10.84 -2.91
CA GLY A 467 8.56 11.79 -1.95
C GLY A 467 9.57 12.83 -1.47
N PRO A 468 9.19 13.79 -0.60
CA PRO A 468 10.09 14.82 -0.09
C PRO A 468 11.34 14.24 0.58
N PHE A 469 11.22 13.13 1.27
CA PHE A 469 12.33 12.49 1.99
C PHE A 469 13.33 11.80 1.05
N HIS A 470 12.89 11.37 -0.14
CA HIS A 470 13.78 10.90 -1.19
C HIS A 470 14.74 12.02 -1.64
N PHE A 471 14.22 13.23 -1.83
CA PHE A 471 15.04 14.39 -2.19
C PHE A 471 15.94 14.86 -1.05
N ILE A 472 15.41 14.95 0.18
CA ILE A 472 16.20 15.33 1.37
C ILE A 472 17.37 14.38 1.55
N ARG A 473 17.12 13.06 1.51
CA ARG A 473 18.13 12.02 1.67
C ARG A 473 19.23 12.12 0.60
N ASN A 474 18.83 12.13 -0.68
CA ASN A 474 19.79 12.04 -1.77
C ASN A 474 20.53 13.35 -2.04
N VAL A 475 19.86 14.50 -1.91
CA VAL A 475 20.44 15.81 -2.23
C VAL A 475 21.17 16.40 -1.02
N LEU A 476 20.52 16.45 0.13
CA LEU A 476 21.08 17.09 1.34
C LEU A 476 21.87 16.11 2.21
N GLY A 477 21.53 14.83 2.18
CA GLY A 477 21.95 13.84 3.15
C GLY A 477 21.23 14.01 4.48
N MET A 478 21.18 12.96 5.29
CA MET A 478 20.56 12.97 6.62
C MET A 478 21.60 12.86 7.76
N ASN A 479 22.88 12.94 7.43
CA ASN A 479 24.01 12.79 8.36
C ASN A 479 24.43 14.10 9.05
N LYS A 480 23.75 15.22 8.78
CA LYS A 480 24.03 16.53 9.38
C LYS A 480 23.03 16.81 10.52
N THR A 481 23.44 17.62 11.48
CA THR A 481 22.60 17.97 12.63
C THR A 481 21.25 18.60 12.23
N TRP A 482 21.25 19.45 11.20
CA TRP A 482 20.04 20.13 10.71
C TRP A 482 19.22 19.28 9.71
N THR A 483 19.75 18.15 9.24
CA THR A 483 19.02 17.18 8.40
C THR A 483 18.85 15.83 9.09
N SER A 484 19.07 15.74 10.40
CA SER A 484 18.94 14.50 11.16
C SER A 484 17.57 13.85 10.97
N PRO A 485 17.49 12.52 10.76
CA PRO A 485 16.23 11.80 10.63
C PRO A 485 15.28 12.02 11.82
N THR A 486 15.81 12.27 13.03
CA THR A 486 15.01 12.55 14.23
C THR A 486 14.13 13.79 14.08
N LEU A 487 14.61 14.82 13.35
CA LEU A 487 13.85 16.05 13.11
C LEU A 487 12.69 15.84 12.13
N PHE A 488 12.83 14.88 11.24
CA PHE A 488 11.83 14.56 10.23
C PHE A 488 10.91 13.40 10.63
N ALA A 489 11.21 12.65 11.70
CA ALA A 489 10.50 11.44 12.07
C ALA A 489 8.95 11.60 12.09
N PRO A 490 8.34 12.61 12.73
CA PRO A 490 6.89 12.81 12.70
C PRO A 490 6.35 13.05 11.30
N LEU A 491 7.10 13.79 10.47
CA LEU A 491 6.72 14.13 9.10
C LEU A 491 6.87 12.92 8.16
N MET A 492 7.85 12.05 8.42
CA MET A 492 8.01 10.78 7.68
C MET A 492 6.83 9.85 7.95
N VAL A 493 6.37 9.74 9.20
CA VAL A 493 5.17 8.97 9.55
C VAL A 493 3.94 9.56 8.87
N TYR A 494 3.75 10.88 8.91
CA TYR A 494 2.66 11.56 8.21
C TYR A 494 2.65 11.27 6.71
N TYR A 495 3.81 11.37 6.06
CA TYR A 495 3.96 11.02 4.64
C TYR A 495 3.62 9.56 4.38
N GLY A 496 4.11 8.64 5.21
CA GLY A 496 3.90 7.21 5.05
C GLY A 496 2.46 6.78 5.14
N VAL A 497 1.74 7.37 6.07
CA VAL A 497 0.32 7.04 6.27
C VAL A 497 -0.57 7.57 5.15
N LEU A 498 -0.31 8.80 4.65
CA LEU A 498 -1.24 9.51 3.77
C LEU A 498 -0.81 9.60 2.31
N PHE A 499 0.49 9.51 2.01
CA PHE A 499 1.00 9.82 0.67
C PHE A 499 1.80 8.69 0.03
N LEU A 500 2.12 7.64 0.77
CA LEU A 500 2.93 6.54 0.22
C LEU A 500 2.11 5.60 -0.65
N ASP A 501 0.94 5.17 -0.20
CA ASP A 501 0.08 4.27 -0.97
C ASP A 501 -1.03 5.03 -1.69
N ILE A 502 -0.85 5.17 -2.98
CA ILE A 502 -1.70 5.99 -3.85
C ILE A 502 -2.92 5.24 -4.39
N LYS A 503 -3.00 3.95 -4.22
CA LYS A 503 -4.25 3.23 -4.48
C LYS A 503 -5.38 3.79 -3.61
N ALA A 504 -5.03 4.25 -2.42
CA ALA A 504 -5.93 4.91 -1.47
C ALA A 504 -5.89 6.45 -1.54
N PHE A 505 -5.08 7.05 -2.43
CA PHE A 505 -4.94 8.50 -2.49
C PHE A 505 -6.20 9.16 -3.05
N ILE A 506 -6.92 9.84 -2.17
CA ILE A 506 -8.28 10.33 -2.43
C ILE A 506 -8.34 11.48 -3.43
N ALA A 507 -7.26 12.27 -3.60
CA ALA A 507 -7.29 13.50 -4.36
C ALA A 507 -7.68 13.32 -5.86
N PRO A 508 -7.13 12.34 -6.61
CA PRO A 508 -7.58 12.08 -7.98
C PRO A 508 -9.02 11.56 -8.06
N ALA A 509 -9.48 10.80 -7.05
CA ALA A 509 -10.86 10.33 -7.00
C ALA A 509 -11.83 11.50 -6.84
N ILE A 510 -11.51 12.47 -5.97
CA ILE A 510 -12.27 13.71 -5.80
C ILE A 510 -12.32 14.50 -7.11
N ALA A 511 -11.19 14.63 -7.83
CA ALA A 511 -11.12 15.34 -9.10
C ALA A 511 -12.08 14.72 -10.15
N ASN A 512 -12.08 13.39 -10.29
CA ASN A 512 -12.98 12.68 -11.18
C ASN A 512 -14.45 12.81 -10.72
N ALA A 513 -14.75 12.73 -9.42
CA ALA A 513 -16.09 12.91 -8.88
C ALA A 513 -16.64 14.31 -9.17
N ILE A 514 -15.82 15.36 -9.03
CA ILE A 514 -16.21 16.72 -9.38
C ILE A 514 -16.49 16.85 -10.89
N LYS A 515 -15.74 16.14 -11.74
CA LYS A 515 -15.98 16.09 -13.18
C LYS A 515 -17.34 15.47 -13.50
N ILE A 516 -17.64 14.29 -12.92
CA ILE A 516 -18.93 13.60 -13.06
C ILE A 516 -20.07 14.54 -12.62
N ARG A 517 -19.95 15.20 -11.46
CA ARG A 517 -20.93 16.20 -11.01
C ARG A 517 -21.18 17.29 -12.06
N ASN A 518 -20.09 17.83 -12.63
CA ASN A 518 -20.19 18.91 -13.60
C ASN A 518 -20.92 18.45 -14.87
N ASP A 519 -20.59 17.28 -15.37
CA ASP A 519 -21.16 16.74 -16.61
C ASP A 519 -22.62 16.34 -16.44
N LEU A 520 -22.98 15.82 -15.26
CA LEU A 520 -24.37 15.50 -14.89
C LEU A 520 -25.17 16.72 -14.41
N ARG A 521 -24.58 17.91 -14.34
CA ARG A 521 -25.20 19.16 -13.85
C ARG A 521 -25.87 19.04 -12.48
N ILE A 522 -25.30 18.21 -11.59
CA ILE A 522 -25.80 18.02 -10.23
C ILE A 522 -25.55 19.28 -9.40
N ARG A 523 -26.48 19.62 -8.48
CA ARG A 523 -26.38 20.77 -7.60
C ARG A 523 -25.08 20.73 -6.78
N ARG A 524 -24.28 21.79 -6.87
CA ARG A 524 -22.90 21.84 -6.36
C ARG A 524 -22.80 21.54 -4.86
N LEU A 525 -23.52 22.28 -4.03
CA LEU A 525 -23.44 22.15 -2.58
C LEU A 525 -23.89 20.77 -2.08
N SER A 526 -25.02 20.28 -2.58
CA SER A 526 -25.55 18.96 -2.20
C SER A 526 -24.55 17.84 -2.53
N PHE A 527 -23.93 17.88 -3.71
CA PHE A 527 -22.93 16.92 -4.12
C PHE A 527 -21.67 16.97 -3.24
N HIS A 528 -21.15 18.18 -2.95
CA HIS A 528 -19.96 18.30 -2.10
C HIS A 528 -20.19 17.81 -0.68
N LEU A 529 -21.38 18.07 -0.11
CA LEU A 529 -21.74 17.57 1.23
C LEU A 529 -21.89 16.04 1.24
N SER A 530 -22.52 15.46 0.20
CA SER A 530 -22.67 14.00 0.13
C SER A 530 -21.32 13.30 -0.10
N LEU A 531 -20.43 13.88 -0.92
CA LEU A 531 -19.09 13.35 -1.12
C LEU A 531 -18.26 13.43 0.17
N LEU A 532 -18.32 14.55 0.90
CA LEU A 532 -17.65 14.69 2.18
C LEU A 532 -18.20 13.71 3.22
N ALA A 533 -19.52 13.54 3.28
CA ALA A 533 -20.16 12.56 4.16
C ALA A 533 -19.71 11.12 3.83
N ALA A 534 -19.62 10.78 2.55
CA ALA A 534 -19.10 9.48 2.09
C ALA A 534 -17.64 9.25 2.52
N ILE A 535 -16.78 10.27 2.41
CA ILE A 535 -15.38 10.21 2.85
C ILE A 535 -15.31 9.97 4.36
N VAL A 536 -16.06 10.73 5.15
CA VAL A 536 -16.09 10.58 6.63
C VAL A 536 -16.61 9.20 7.01
N LEU A 537 -17.69 8.75 6.39
CA LEU A 537 -18.26 7.41 6.64
C LEU A 537 -17.26 6.31 6.30
N ALA A 538 -16.60 6.40 5.14
CA ALA A 538 -15.58 5.42 4.73
C ALA A 538 -14.39 5.39 5.70
N MET A 539 -13.94 6.56 6.17
CA MET A 539 -12.87 6.66 7.16
C MET A 539 -13.29 6.02 8.50
N LEU A 540 -14.49 6.30 8.99
CA LEU A 540 -14.99 5.71 10.23
C LEU A 540 -15.15 4.19 10.11
N VAL A 541 -15.84 3.71 9.08
CA VAL A 541 -16.05 2.27 8.86
C VAL A 541 -14.72 1.54 8.68
N GLY A 542 -13.77 2.11 7.92
CA GLY A 542 -12.45 1.51 7.70
C GLY A 542 -11.65 1.39 9.00
N VAL A 543 -11.54 2.47 9.78
CA VAL A 543 -10.77 2.46 11.04
C VAL A 543 -11.41 1.56 12.09
N PHE A 544 -12.73 1.66 12.29
CA PHE A 544 -13.42 0.81 13.25
C PHE A 544 -13.40 -0.66 12.84
N GLY A 545 -13.63 -0.95 11.56
CA GLY A 545 -13.58 -2.31 11.02
C GLY A 545 -12.20 -2.95 11.22
N GLU A 546 -11.12 -2.22 10.91
CA GLU A 546 -9.75 -2.68 11.06
C GLU A 546 -9.40 -2.98 12.53
N ILE A 547 -9.75 -2.07 13.45
CA ILE A 547 -9.55 -2.28 14.89
C ILE A 547 -10.33 -3.51 15.36
N MET A 548 -11.61 -3.61 15.00
CA MET A 548 -12.44 -4.75 15.41
C MET A 548 -11.91 -6.07 14.88
N MET A 549 -11.52 -6.13 13.62
CA MET A 549 -10.95 -7.34 12.99
C MET A 549 -9.61 -7.73 13.62
N SER A 550 -8.74 -6.75 13.88
CA SER A 550 -7.44 -6.98 14.51
C SER A 550 -7.57 -7.52 15.93
N TYR A 551 -8.55 -7.03 16.70
CA TYR A 551 -8.82 -7.54 18.06
C TYR A 551 -9.56 -8.89 18.07
N ALA A 552 -10.37 -9.17 17.04
CA ALA A 552 -11.09 -10.44 16.93
C ALA A 552 -10.18 -11.60 16.48
N ASN A 553 -9.30 -11.36 15.52
CA ASN A 553 -8.50 -12.40 14.87
C ASN A 553 -7.03 -12.42 15.31
N GLY A 554 -6.53 -11.33 15.88
CA GLY A 554 -5.13 -11.09 16.14
C GLY A 554 -4.43 -10.46 14.95
N ALA A 555 -3.72 -9.35 15.15
CA ALA A 555 -3.06 -8.60 14.08
C ALA A 555 -1.99 -9.42 13.33
N ASP A 556 -1.31 -10.35 14.01
CA ASP A 556 -0.27 -11.20 13.41
C ASP A 556 -0.86 -12.29 12.47
N GLU A 557 -2.13 -12.66 12.66
CA GLU A 557 -2.84 -13.63 11.80
C GLU A 557 -3.48 -12.97 10.57
N MET A 558 -3.52 -11.64 10.55
CA MET A 558 -4.04 -10.87 9.43
C MET A 558 -2.97 -10.73 8.34
N ASN A 559 -3.25 -9.95 7.29
CA ASN A 559 -2.32 -9.75 6.19
C ASN A 559 -0.96 -9.25 6.70
N SER A 560 0.07 -10.10 6.61
CA SER A 560 1.43 -9.84 7.10
C SER A 560 2.05 -8.59 6.46
N TRP A 561 1.64 -8.22 5.25
CA TRP A 561 2.11 -7.01 4.59
C TRP A 561 1.69 -5.75 5.34
N PHE A 562 0.39 -5.60 5.66
CA PHE A 562 -0.12 -4.39 6.34
C PHE A 562 0.24 -4.33 7.82
N HIS A 563 0.21 -5.47 8.51
CA HIS A 563 0.37 -5.49 9.97
C HIS A 563 1.82 -5.64 10.43
N THR A 564 2.65 -6.31 9.64
CA THR A 564 4.04 -6.63 10.03
C THR A 564 5.06 -5.95 9.12
N SER A 565 4.95 -6.12 7.80
CA SER A 565 5.98 -5.67 6.86
C SER A 565 5.94 -4.16 6.65
N LEU A 566 4.77 -3.59 6.38
CA LEU A 566 4.64 -2.15 6.09
C LEU A 566 5.06 -1.25 7.25
N PRO A 567 4.68 -1.50 8.52
CA PRO A 567 5.17 -0.72 9.66
C PRO A 567 6.70 -0.77 9.84
N ASN A 568 7.33 -1.89 9.47
CA ASN A 568 8.79 -2.03 9.55
C ASN A 568 9.51 -1.39 8.35
N VAL A 569 9.02 -1.58 7.14
CA VAL A 569 9.68 -1.15 5.90
C VAL A 569 9.39 0.32 5.58
N ALA A 570 8.17 0.77 5.82
CA ALA A 570 7.74 2.11 5.45
C ALA A 570 7.35 3.00 6.65
N GLY A 571 7.31 2.45 7.84
CA GLY A 571 6.95 3.15 9.08
C GLY A 571 8.12 3.31 10.04
N PHE A 572 7.86 2.99 11.29
CA PHE A 572 8.80 3.21 12.39
C PHE A 572 10.11 2.45 12.25
N GLY A 573 10.11 1.21 11.74
CA GLY A 573 11.32 0.43 11.55
C GLY A 573 12.31 1.08 10.60
N HIS A 574 11.82 1.64 9.49
CA HIS A 574 12.64 2.39 8.54
C HIS A 574 13.22 3.67 9.16
N ILE A 575 12.41 4.43 9.90
CA ILE A 575 12.85 5.66 10.58
C ILE A 575 13.96 5.32 11.59
N VAL A 576 13.80 4.25 12.37
CA VAL A 576 14.82 3.78 13.32
C VAL A 576 16.10 3.38 12.60
N SER A 577 15.99 2.72 11.44
CA SER A 577 17.16 2.38 10.60
C SER A 577 17.92 3.64 10.13
N LEU A 578 17.20 4.67 9.67
CA LEU A 578 17.79 5.94 9.26
C LEU A 578 18.43 6.71 10.43
N ILE A 579 17.85 6.63 11.64
CA ILE A 579 18.43 7.24 12.85
C ILE A 579 19.73 6.55 13.24
N LYS A 580 19.78 5.21 13.14
CA LYS A 580 20.98 4.43 13.46
C LYS A 580 22.11 4.64 12.44
N ASN A 581 21.74 4.69 11.16
CA ASN A 581 22.67 4.81 10.04
C ASN A 581 22.25 5.97 9.11
N PRO A 582 22.46 7.24 9.53
CA PRO A 582 22.03 8.38 8.72
C PRO A 582 22.84 8.47 7.42
N PRO A 583 22.18 8.40 6.26
CA PRO A 583 22.85 8.39 4.96
C PRO A 583 23.43 9.75 4.60
N ALA A 584 24.58 9.74 3.94
CA ALA A 584 25.13 10.92 3.29
C ALA A 584 24.39 11.23 1.98
N SER A 585 24.64 12.42 1.41
CA SER A 585 24.16 12.77 0.06
C SER A 585 24.79 11.84 -0.99
N ASP A 586 24.00 11.49 -2.01
CA ASP A 586 24.42 10.60 -3.10
C ASP A 586 24.57 11.39 -4.42
N PRO A 587 25.81 11.70 -4.86
CA PRO A 587 26.03 12.45 -6.10
C PRO A 587 25.47 11.77 -7.36
N VAL A 588 25.42 10.43 -7.39
CA VAL A 588 24.89 9.68 -8.52
C VAL A 588 23.38 9.91 -8.63
N GLN A 589 22.68 9.82 -7.50
CA GLN A 589 21.24 10.07 -7.46
C GLN A 589 20.91 11.55 -7.76
N ILE A 590 21.75 12.49 -7.32
CA ILE A 590 21.61 13.91 -7.70
C ILE A 590 21.71 14.07 -9.23
N GLY A 591 22.68 13.40 -9.84
CA GLY A 591 22.85 13.40 -11.31
C GLY A 591 21.58 12.88 -12.02
N TRP A 592 20.99 11.79 -11.55
CA TRP A 592 19.76 11.24 -12.12
C TRP A 592 18.55 12.14 -11.90
N ILE A 593 18.40 12.76 -10.73
CA ILE A 593 17.36 13.77 -10.45
C ILE A 593 17.49 14.94 -11.43
N ALA A 594 18.70 15.47 -11.61
CA ALA A 594 18.97 16.57 -12.54
C ALA A 594 18.71 16.16 -13.99
N ALA A 595 19.14 14.98 -14.43
CA ALA A 595 18.89 14.46 -15.75
C ALA A 595 17.37 14.35 -16.03
N GLY A 596 16.59 13.82 -15.09
CA GLY A 596 15.14 13.75 -15.19
C GLY A 596 14.48 15.13 -15.26
N ALA A 597 14.94 16.06 -14.44
CA ALA A 597 14.44 17.44 -14.45
C ALA A 597 14.72 18.16 -15.79
N ILE A 598 15.93 18.05 -16.31
CA ILE A 598 16.34 18.63 -17.60
C ILE A 598 15.55 17.97 -18.75
N ALA A 599 15.48 16.64 -18.77
CA ALA A 599 14.75 15.92 -19.82
C ALA A 599 13.26 16.33 -19.85
N MET A 600 12.62 16.48 -18.67
CA MET A 600 11.23 16.95 -18.57
C MET A 600 11.08 18.40 -19.05
N ALA A 601 11.98 19.30 -18.66
CA ALA A 601 11.97 20.68 -19.12
C ALA A 601 12.10 20.77 -20.65
N CYS A 602 13.05 20.02 -21.22
CA CYS A 602 13.24 19.91 -22.66
C CYS A 602 12.00 19.33 -23.34
N LEU A 603 11.41 18.26 -22.81
CA LEU A 603 10.23 17.63 -23.37
C LEU A 603 9.03 18.60 -23.40
N ILE A 604 8.78 19.34 -22.31
CA ILE A 604 7.71 20.34 -22.23
C ILE A 604 7.96 21.48 -23.22
N TYR A 605 9.22 21.93 -23.35
CA TYR A 605 9.59 23.03 -24.27
C TYR A 605 9.47 22.60 -25.73
N PHE A 606 10.13 21.51 -26.14
CA PHE A 606 10.16 21.09 -27.53
C PHE A 606 8.81 20.58 -28.03
N ARG A 607 7.95 20.05 -27.17
CA ARG A 607 6.61 19.64 -27.57
C ARG A 607 5.71 20.79 -28.04
N GLN A 608 6.05 22.03 -27.74
CA GLN A 608 5.35 23.19 -28.28
C GLN A 608 5.60 23.35 -29.79
N PHE A 609 6.75 22.85 -30.29
CA PHE A 609 7.13 22.92 -31.69
C PHE A 609 6.89 21.60 -32.44
N PHE A 610 7.04 20.47 -31.75
CA PHE A 610 6.97 19.13 -32.33
C PHE A 610 5.82 18.32 -31.69
N PHE A 611 4.67 18.28 -32.36
CA PHE A 611 3.45 17.62 -31.84
C PHE A 611 3.58 16.08 -31.70
N TRP A 612 4.53 15.46 -32.42
CA TRP A 612 4.77 14.02 -32.40
C TRP A 612 5.61 13.56 -31.20
N LEU A 613 6.19 14.48 -30.44
CA LEU A 613 6.93 14.11 -29.23
C LEU A 613 6.01 13.47 -28.20
N PRO A 614 6.55 12.46 -27.44
CA PRO A 614 5.80 11.81 -26.38
C PRO A 614 5.22 12.78 -25.36
N HIS A 615 4.13 12.38 -24.72
CA HIS A 615 3.50 13.21 -23.70
C HIS A 615 4.30 13.20 -22.39
N PRO A 616 4.48 14.33 -21.70
CA PRO A 616 5.23 14.44 -20.44
C PRO A 616 4.76 13.47 -19.36
N ILE A 617 3.47 13.14 -19.32
CA ILE A 617 2.89 12.16 -18.36
C ILE A 617 3.59 10.81 -18.45
N GLY A 618 3.97 10.32 -19.63
CA GLY A 618 4.68 9.05 -19.78
C GLY A 618 6.00 9.03 -19.01
N MET A 619 6.74 10.13 -19.02
CA MET A 619 8.00 10.25 -18.28
C MET A 619 7.79 10.29 -16.76
N ILE A 620 6.74 10.97 -16.28
CA ILE A 620 6.41 11.00 -14.85
C ILE A 620 6.09 9.58 -14.35
N MET A 621 5.48 8.76 -15.19
CA MET A 621 5.11 7.40 -14.82
C MET A 621 6.32 6.49 -14.54
N LEU A 622 7.55 6.90 -14.88
CA LEU A 622 8.76 6.20 -14.47
C LEU A 622 8.92 6.11 -12.94
N VAL A 623 8.38 7.08 -12.19
CA VAL A 623 8.33 7.02 -10.71
C VAL A 623 7.46 5.88 -10.21
N ASN A 624 6.47 5.43 -11.00
CA ASN A 624 5.51 4.42 -10.60
C ASN A 624 6.04 3.00 -10.89
N PRO A 625 6.30 2.17 -9.86
CA PRO A 625 6.78 0.82 -10.04
C PRO A 625 5.80 -0.09 -10.78
N ILE A 626 4.51 0.19 -10.65
CA ILE A 626 3.43 -0.60 -11.26
C ILE A 626 3.49 -0.53 -12.80
N MET A 627 4.08 0.52 -13.37
CA MET A 627 4.24 0.65 -14.82
C MET A 627 5.09 -0.48 -15.45
N ILE A 628 5.99 -1.09 -14.69
CA ILE A 628 6.77 -2.26 -15.16
C ILE A 628 5.83 -3.42 -15.53
N VAL A 629 4.71 -3.51 -14.85
CA VAL A 629 3.73 -4.59 -15.02
C VAL A 629 2.67 -4.21 -16.06
N TYR A 630 2.24 -2.94 -16.09
CA TYR A 630 1.13 -2.48 -16.92
C TYR A 630 1.49 -2.09 -18.35
N TRP A 631 2.77 -1.83 -18.65
CA TRP A 631 3.18 -1.28 -19.94
C TRP A 631 2.68 -2.11 -21.15
N PHE A 632 2.69 -3.43 -21.05
CA PHE A 632 2.27 -4.32 -22.14
C PHE A 632 0.76 -4.26 -22.36
N SER A 633 -0.04 -4.26 -21.30
CA SER A 633 -1.49 -4.06 -21.38
C SER A 633 -1.85 -2.71 -21.99
N ILE A 634 -1.11 -1.66 -21.61
CA ILE A 634 -1.28 -0.31 -22.18
C ILE A 634 -0.90 -0.29 -23.66
N PHE A 635 0.16 -0.97 -24.05
CA PHE A 635 0.55 -1.13 -25.46
C PHE A 635 -0.56 -1.81 -26.27
N LEU A 636 -1.15 -2.90 -25.76
CA LEU A 636 -2.27 -3.59 -26.44
C LEU A 636 -3.48 -2.67 -26.62
N GLY A 637 -3.90 -1.95 -25.57
CA GLY A 637 -5.00 -0.99 -25.66
C GLY A 637 -4.73 0.15 -26.66
N TRP A 638 -3.49 0.68 -26.68
CA TRP A 638 -3.05 1.65 -27.67
C TRP A 638 -3.05 1.10 -29.09
N LEU A 639 -2.57 -0.14 -29.28
CA LEU A 639 -2.56 -0.82 -30.57
C LEU A 639 -3.99 -0.99 -31.12
N PHE A 640 -4.91 -1.53 -30.33
CA PHE A 640 -6.30 -1.67 -30.70
C PHE A 640 -6.94 -0.33 -31.05
N LYS A 641 -6.72 0.71 -30.22
CA LYS A 641 -7.22 2.06 -30.53
C LYS A 641 -6.65 2.58 -31.83
N THR A 642 -5.37 2.36 -32.09
CA THR A 642 -4.72 2.82 -33.31
C THR A 642 -5.29 2.13 -34.55
N LEU A 643 -5.55 0.81 -34.47
CA LEU A 643 -6.18 0.06 -35.56
C LEU A 643 -7.62 0.54 -35.81
N VAL A 644 -8.41 0.68 -34.75
CA VAL A 644 -9.81 1.13 -34.88
C VAL A 644 -9.89 2.55 -35.42
N THR A 645 -9.01 3.47 -34.97
CA THR A 645 -9.02 4.85 -35.46
C THR A 645 -8.46 5.00 -36.87
N LYS A 646 -7.59 4.09 -37.33
CA LYS A 646 -6.99 4.12 -38.68
C LYS A 646 -7.93 3.52 -39.72
N TYR A 647 -8.64 2.44 -39.40
CA TYR A 647 -9.44 1.67 -40.37
C TYR A 647 -10.95 1.80 -40.15
N GLY A 648 -11.40 2.30 -39.01
CA GLY A 648 -12.81 2.48 -38.67
C GLY A 648 -13.27 3.95 -38.80
N ASN A 649 -14.59 4.13 -38.80
CA ASN A 649 -15.27 5.42 -38.73
C ASN A 649 -15.72 5.74 -37.29
N LYS A 650 -16.38 6.90 -37.09
CA LYS A 650 -16.89 7.29 -35.76
C LYS A 650 -17.87 6.30 -35.16
N GLU A 651 -18.71 5.66 -36.00
CA GLU A 651 -19.70 4.69 -35.53
C GLU A 651 -19.04 3.39 -35.06
N VAL A 652 -18.02 2.91 -35.83
CA VAL A 652 -17.19 1.76 -35.40
C VAL A 652 -16.50 2.03 -34.10
N TYR A 653 -15.88 3.22 -33.96
CA TYR A 653 -15.23 3.62 -32.71
C TYR A 653 -16.21 3.63 -31.53
N ALA A 654 -17.41 4.21 -31.70
CA ALA A 654 -18.44 4.26 -30.66
C ALA A 654 -18.91 2.84 -30.23
N LYS A 655 -19.11 1.94 -31.20
CA LYS A 655 -19.51 0.54 -30.93
C LYS A 655 -18.38 -0.22 -30.23
N VAL A 656 -17.14 -0.11 -30.72
CA VAL A 656 -15.96 -0.81 -30.15
C VAL A 656 -15.61 -0.27 -28.78
N ARG A 657 -15.86 1.02 -28.49
CA ARG A 657 -15.72 1.57 -27.14
C ARG A 657 -16.55 0.80 -26.13
N GLY A 658 -17.77 0.39 -26.50
CA GLY A 658 -18.62 -0.48 -25.68
C GLY A 658 -17.93 -1.81 -25.32
N LEU A 659 -17.20 -2.44 -26.24
CA LEU A 659 -16.46 -3.68 -25.98
C LEU A 659 -15.40 -3.47 -24.88
N PHE A 660 -14.60 -2.40 -24.95
CA PHE A 660 -13.57 -2.13 -23.95
C PHE A 660 -14.13 -1.73 -22.59
N LEU A 661 -15.27 -1.04 -22.56
CA LEU A 661 -16.02 -0.80 -21.32
C LEU A 661 -16.51 -2.13 -20.71
N GLY A 662 -17.02 -3.06 -21.54
CA GLY A 662 -17.40 -4.40 -21.12
C GLY A 662 -16.23 -5.21 -20.54
N VAL A 663 -15.06 -5.12 -21.17
CA VAL A 663 -13.81 -5.78 -20.69
C VAL A 663 -13.43 -5.28 -19.29
N ILE A 664 -13.52 -3.96 -19.01
CA ILE A 664 -13.26 -3.40 -17.68
C ILE A 664 -14.27 -3.92 -16.66
N VAL A 665 -15.56 -3.84 -17.00
CA VAL A 665 -16.63 -4.24 -16.07
C VAL A 665 -16.58 -5.74 -15.76
N GLY A 666 -16.25 -6.57 -16.75
CA GLY A 666 -16.13 -8.02 -16.57
C GLY A 666 -15.01 -8.40 -15.60
N GLU A 667 -13.83 -7.77 -15.68
CA GLU A 667 -12.74 -7.97 -14.70
C GLU A 667 -13.19 -7.54 -13.31
N LEU A 668 -13.79 -6.34 -13.15
CA LEU A 668 -14.26 -5.84 -11.86
C LEU A 668 -15.30 -6.77 -11.22
N ILE A 669 -16.25 -7.28 -11.98
CA ILE A 669 -17.26 -8.22 -11.49
C ILE A 669 -16.61 -9.50 -10.96
N ILE A 670 -15.68 -10.10 -11.72
CA ILE A 670 -15.03 -11.35 -11.30
C ILE A 670 -14.14 -11.13 -10.08
N VAL A 671 -13.45 -9.99 -9.97
CA VAL A 671 -12.65 -9.65 -8.77
C VAL A 671 -13.55 -9.55 -7.52
N VAL A 672 -14.72 -8.89 -7.65
CA VAL A 672 -15.68 -8.80 -6.54
C VAL A 672 -16.25 -10.19 -6.20
N MET A 673 -16.58 -11.00 -7.20
CA MET A 673 -17.06 -12.38 -6.99
C MET A 673 -16.00 -13.24 -6.31
N ALA A 674 -14.73 -13.13 -6.72
CA ALA A 674 -13.62 -13.85 -6.11
C ALA A 674 -13.46 -13.47 -4.63
N MET A 675 -13.59 -12.18 -4.29
CA MET A 675 -13.55 -11.70 -2.92
C MET A 675 -14.70 -12.26 -2.07
N ILE A 676 -15.92 -12.26 -2.60
CA ILE A 676 -17.10 -12.81 -1.91
C ILE A 676 -16.94 -14.33 -1.69
N ILE A 677 -16.54 -15.07 -2.72
CA ILE A 677 -16.36 -16.54 -2.65
C ILE A 677 -15.22 -16.88 -1.69
N SER A 678 -14.10 -16.17 -1.74
CA SER A 678 -12.98 -16.34 -0.82
C SER A 678 -13.43 -16.18 0.65
N THR A 679 -14.25 -15.17 0.93
CA THR A 679 -14.78 -14.93 2.28
C THR A 679 -15.83 -15.97 2.70
N MET A 680 -16.70 -16.40 1.78
CA MET A 680 -17.77 -17.36 2.11
C MET A 680 -17.28 -18.79 2.31
N LEU A 681 -16.27 -19.21 1.53
CA LEU A 681 -15.72 -20.56 1.57
C LEU A 681 -14.45 -20.69 2.42
N ASP A 682 -13.95 -19.59 2.99
CA ASP A 682 -12.66 -19.52 3.72
C ASP A 682 -11.50 -20.09 2.89
N ILE A 683 -11.50 -19.80 1.59
CA ILE A 683 -10.48 -20.26 0.63
C ILE A 683 -9.65 -19.06 0.18
N HIS A 684 -8.36 -19.20 0.08
CA HIS A 684 -7.49 -18.17 -0.45
C HIS A 684 -7.57 -18.10 -1.98
N ILE A 685 -8.46 -17.27 -2.51
CA ILE A 685 -8.49 -16.90 -3.93
C ILE A 685 -7.69 -15.59 -4.07
N PRO A 686 -6.58 -15.56 -4.82
CA PRO A 686 -5.83 -14.33 -5.01
C PRO A 686 -6.71 -13.29 -5.73
N ILE A 687 -6.82 -12.08 -5.17
CA ILE A 687 -7.59 -10.97 -5.76
C ILE A 687 -7.06 -10.63 -7.15
N ASP A 688 -5.74 -10.70 -7.34
CA ASP A 688 -5.09 -10.65 -8.63
C ASP A 688 -5.15 -12.02 -9.30
N LEU A 689 -6.24 -12.27 -10.00
CA LEU A 689 -6.51 -13.54 -10.69
C LEU A 689 -5.53 -13.85 -11.84
N ASN A 690 -4.62 -12.94 -12.14
CA ASN A 690 -3.51 -13.14 -13.07
C ASN A 690 -2.25 -13.71 -12.39
N ARG A 691 -2.24 -13.82 -11.04
CA ARG A 691 -1.11 -14.40 -10.32
C ARG A 691 -1.20 -15.92 -10.31
N ASN A 692 -0.11 -16.59 -10.70
CA ASN A 692 0.04 -17.99 -10.37
C ASN A 692 0.13 -18.13 -8.85
N ALA A 693 -0.60 -19.09 -8.31
CA ALA A 693 -0.29 -19.58 -6.98
C ALA A 693 1.17 -20.04 -6.97
N GLN A 694 2.01 -19.38 -6.17
CA GLN A 694 3.37 -19.82 -5.90
C GLN A 694 3.35 -20.93 -4.89
#